data_3cc4cc51f8efd3bd821cb5fe514dc7a3
#
_entry.id   3cc4cc51f8efd3bd821cb5fe514dc7a3
#
_cell.length_a   1.000
_cell.length_b   1.000
_cell.length_c   1.000
_cell.angle_alpha   90.00
_cell.angle_beta   90.00
_cell.angle_gamma   90.00
#
_symmetry.space_group_name_H-M   'P 1'
#
loop_
_entity.id
_entity.type
_entity.pdbx_description
1 polymer ?
#
loop_
_entity_poly.entity_id
_entity_poly.type
_entity_poly.pdbx_seq_one_letter_code
_entity_poly.pdbx_strand_id
1 'polypeptide(L)'
;MKLSINNLDFDFELELKDMFYRNYPIKYSSEQSTNDEFVFINDEINARASFKLLHGENSLCICFDCEIGGFGGWDRNNQLAPYDTVTLKLYDKNGITDISGSKYVIGKKSDCWASAFMAESLKCLPPRLASLLMKHDGTYYHFLPLCQGDFKGEIKDGDGCMSITLAPYRSGYMRMSGCAAVVTWGNDPYKTAHDNVANGFNFLGLKNNMTENKRCSEIFDYLGWCSWDGFRTDVSSEGIYGKLKEFNEKGVPVNWILVDDGWYPENEKRQMQGYTEVREKFPEGIKEFVSTAKNKYNMKYVGFWECYGGGWNGIEPDCEITSKHGDTIDIFPDGSIYPKTDEAGSFIYWNRRHEHLNRCGVDFLKIDVECQAETTMHGRKSVGETARESIKGMEASVGLYFDGACINCTGMGHEMLWNRPVGMVNRNSADFEYFNVKSMMAFVNNNIFNSFYHSYFSVTDWDMMMSANDTTRMNVVLHAICGGPVYLSDRPGETVADTILPFCLSDGRLLKCSGYAMPCEENLFVNSRNEKYPLKAWNMCGQNGVLALFNVFDGEEAIDCEFKISDIHNIKGDKFILYDWFGKKTVVSDCNTVHKITIKPYEAFLFIAVPIEKNIAVLGDKEKYISPAVIEKRIVNDDTLVLVLKEGCRLCFYAETEPVVTVNGKTSEVQKDGSMYIVDCSNINGNVIVTVTA
;
A
#
# COMPACT_ATOMS: atom_id res chain seq x y z
N MET A 1 -8.04 -6.21 36.92
CA MET A 1 -7.32 -7.45 36.56
C MET A 1 -6.08 -7.04 35.78
N LYS A 2 -5.03 -7.89 35.78
CA LYS A 2 -3.75 -7.54 35.12
C LYS A 2 -3.50 -8.45 33.92
N LEU A 3 -3.05 -7.88 32.83
CA LEU A 3 -2.57 -8.54 31.64
C LEU A 3 -1.19 -7.99 31.29
N SER A 4 -0.20 -8.87 31.10
CA SER A 4 1.12 -8.47 30.64
C SER A 4 1.38 -8.99 29.22
N ILE A 5 1.86 -8.09 28.36
CA ILE A 5 2.32 -8.40 27.00
C ILE A 5 3.81 -8.06 26.97
N ASN A 6 4.66 -9.07 27.14
CA ASN A 6 6.09 -8.87 27.39
C ASN A 6 6.29 -7.93 28.61
N ASN A 7 6.86 -6.74 28.44
CA ASN A 7 7.09 -5.74 29.50
C ASN A 7 5.98 -4.68 29.57
N LEU A 8 4.90 -4.82 28.80
CA LEU A 8 3.75 -3.93 28.89
C LEU A 8 2.70 -4.50 29.83
N ASP A 9 2.35 -3.73 30.85
CA ASP A 9 1.34 -4.08 31.84
C ASP A 9 0.06 -3.27 31.64
N PHE A 10 -1.06 -3.97 31.64
CA PHE A 10 -2.38 -3.38 31.49
C PHE A 10 -3.30 -3.83 32.65
N ASP A 11 -4.12 -2.92 33.16
CA ASP A 11 -5.39 -3.35 33.74
C ASP A 11 -6.37 -3.59 32.61
N PHE A 12 -7.26 -4.58 32.78
CA PHE A 12 -8.20 -4.90 31.70
C PHE A 12 -9.62 -5.13 32.18
N GLU A 13 -10.56 -4.92 31.25
CA GLU A 13 -11.99 -5.22 31.37
C GLU A 13 -12.47 -5.90 30.09
N LEU A 14 -13.45 -6.80 30.22
CA LEU A 14 -14.13 -7.41 29.06
C LEU A 14 -15.57 -6.93 29.03
N GLU A 15 -15.99 -6.43 27.87
CA GLU A 15 -17.36 -5.99 27.59
C GLU A 15 -18.00 -6.88 26.52
N LEU A 16 -19.27 -7.13 26.69
CA LEU A 16 -20.12 -7.83 25.70
C LEU A 16 -21.31 -6.93 25.39
N LYS A 17 -21.48 -6.53 24.11
CA LYS A 17 -22.53 -5.61 23.67
C LYS A 17 -23.31 -6.17 22.49
N ASP A 18 -24.61 -5.85 22.44
CA ASP A 18 -25.45 -6.10 21.27
C ASP A 18 -25.39 -4.96 20.24
N MET A 19 -26.05 -5.14 19.10
CA MET A 19 -26.15 -4.15 18.03
C MET A 19 -26.77 -2.80 18.44
N PHE A 20 -27.44 -2.73 19.62
CA PHE A 20 -27.99 -1.50 20.18
C PHE A 20 -27.09 -0.92 21.28
N TYR A 21 -25.85 -1.39 21.37
CA TYR A 21 -24.84 -1.00 22.38
C TYR A 21 -25.27 -1.29 23.83
N ARG A 22 -26.20 -2.20 24.05
CA ARG A 22 -26.58 -2.64 25.39
C ARG A 22 -25.50 -3.58 25.92
N ASN A 23 -25.01 -3.29 27.14
CA ASN A 23 -24.06 -4.15 27.80
C ASN A 23 -24.76 -5.39 28.41
N TYR A 24 -24.15 -6.53 28.18
CA TYR A 24 -24.49 -7.74 28.95
C TYR A 24 -23.55 -7.82 30.14
N PRO A 25 -24.08 -7.84 31.38
CA PRO A 25 -23.27 -7.97 32.57
C PRO A 25 -22.63 -9.35 32.60
N ILE A 26 -21.29 -9.37 32.68
CA ILE A 26 -20.46 -10.57 32.83
C ILE A 26 -19.47 -10.39 33.95
N LYS A 27 -19.18 -11.46 34.71
CA LYS A 27 -18.24 -11.40 35.84
C LYS A 27 -17.08 -12.37 35.61
N TYR A 28 -15.89 -11.92 35.97
CA TYR A 28 -14.69 -12.75 35.93
C TYR A 28 -14.81 -13.97 36.81
N SER A 29 -14.48 -15.15 36.26
CA SER A 29 -14.44 -16.42 36.97
C SER A 29 -12.99 -16.87 37.13
N SER A 30 -12.44 -16.76 38.33
CA SER A 30 -11.08 -17.23 38.62
C SER A 30 -10.95 -18.75 38.58
N GLU A 31 -12.06 -19.47 38.86
CA GLU A 31 -12.08 -20.94 38.85
C GLU A 31 -12.01 -21.54 37.45
N GLN A 32 -12.54 -20.80 36.42
CA GLN A 32 -12.55 -21.24 35.03
C GLN A 32 -11.41 -20.60 34.21
N SER A 33 -10.68 -19.67 34.79
CA SER A 33 -9.57 -18.97 34.10
C SER A 33 -8.23 -19.68 34.34
N THR A 34 -7.33 -19.51 33.36
CA THR A 34 -5.92 -19.95 33.43
C THR A 34 -4.99 -18.75 33.25
N ASN A 35 -3.69 -18.97 33.13
CA ASN A 35 -2.74 -17.89 32.82
C ASN A 35 -2.93 -17.31 31.42
N ASP A 36 -3.44 -18.12 30.48
CA ASP A 36 -3.58 -17.76 29.07
C ASP A 36 -5.04 -17.67 28.59
N GLU A 37 -6.01 -17.97 29.45
CA GLU A 37 -7.43 -17.85 29.14
C GLU A 37 -8.19 -17.20 30.31
N PHE A 38 -8.85 -16.09 30.03
CA PHE A 38 -9.60 -15.29 31.01
C PHE A 38 -11.09 -15.44 30.72
N VAL A 39 -11.82 -16.06 31.65
CA VAL A 39 -13.23 -16.43 31.49
C VAL A 39 -14.15 -15.52 32.29
N PHE A 40 -15.22 -15.07 31.68
CA PHE A 40 -16.28 -14.25 32.26
C PHE A 40 -17.62 -14.95 32.04
N ILE A 41 -18.43 -14.96 33.04
CA ILE A 41 -19.73 -15.66 33.03
C ILE A 41 -20.90 -14.79 33.52
N ASN A 42 -22.07 -15.10 33.06
CA ASN A 42 -23.35 -14.66 33.63
C ASN A 42 -24.36 -15.82 33.60
N ASP A 43 -24.64 -16.37 34.76
CA ASP A 43 -25.54 -17.55 34.89
C ASP A 43 -27.01 -17.20 34.60
N GLU A 44 -27.44 -15.94 34.82
CA GLU A 44 -28.83 -15.50 34.58
C GLU A 44 -29.22 -15.56 33.13
N ILE A 45 -28.26 -15.23 32.24
CA ILE A 45 -28.45 -15.24 30.79
C ILE A 45 -27.68 -16.37 30.11
N ASN A 46 -27.13 -17.29 30.91
CA ASN A 46 -26.28 -18.36 30.43
C ASN A 46 -25.22 -17.88 29.40
N ALA A 47 -24.55 -16.79 29.72
CA ALA A 47 -23.51 -16.24 28.88
C ALA A 47 -22.12 -16.60 29.39
N ARG A 48 -21.26 -17.00 28.48
CA ARG A 48 -19.82 -17.20 28.69
C ARG A 48 -19.05 -16.39 27.64
N ALA A 49 -18.15 -15.56 28.11
CA ALA A 49 -17.21 -14.85 27.24
C ALA A 49 -15.79 -15.11 27.73
N SER A 50 -14.87 -15.39 26.86
CA SER A 50 -13.45 -15.51 27.20
C SER A 50 -12.59 -14.86 26.15
N PHE A 51 -11.41 -14.43 26.57
CA PHE A 51 -10.31 -14.19 25.65
C PHE A 51 -9.12 -15.06 26.02
N LYS A 52 -8.42 -15.51 24.99
CA LYS A 52 -7.29 -16.40 25.07
C LYS A 52 -6.07 -15.77 24.42
N LEU A 53 -4.91 -15.98 25.05
CA LEU A 53 -3.60 -15.56 24.56
C LEU A 53 -2.91 -16.75 23.88
N LEU A 54 -2.70 -16.65 22.56
CA LEU A 54 -1.90 -17.64 21.84
C LEU A 54 -0.50 -17.08 21.68
N HIS A 55 0.49 -17.77 22.24
CA HIS A 55 1.88 -17.34 22.23
C HIS A 55 2.62 -17.84 20.99
N GLY A 56 3.45 -16.96 20.39
CA GLY A 56 4.45 -17.26 19.39
C GLY A 56 5.83 -16.77 19.84
N GLU A 57 6.82 -16.86 18.97
CA GLU A 57 8.14 -16.31 19.24
C GLU A 57 8.09 -14.77 19.18
N ASN A 58 8.31 -14.10 20.32
CA ASN A 58 8.17 -12.64 20.45
C ASN A 58 6.86 -12.09 19.92
N SER A 59 5.78 -12.88 20.06
CA SER A 59 4.45 -12.49 19.56
C SER A 59 3.33 -13.11 20.37
N LEU A 60 2.17 -12.47 20.28
CA LEU A 60 0.95 -12.88 20.95
C LEU A 60 -0.25 -12.62 20.03
N CYS A 61 -1.19 -13.57 19.99
CA CYS A 61 -2.49 -13.37 19.38
C CYS A 61 -3.58 -13.35 20.44
N ILE A 62 -4.49 -12.36 20.37
CA ILE A 62 -5.66 -12.24 21.23
C ILE A 62 -6.86 -12.80 20.48
N CYS A 63 -7.40 -13.89 21.00
CA CYS A 63 -8.56 -14.58 20.43
C CYS A 63 -9.71 -14.55 21.43
N PHE A 64 -10.94 -14.41 20.92
CA PHE A 64 -12.16 -14.44 21.73
C PHE A 64 -12.95 -15.72 21.47
N ASP A 65 -13.67 -16.19 22.50
CA ASP A 65 -14.70 -17.20 22.39
C ASP A 65 -15.85 -16.80 23.31
N CYS A 66 -16.99 -16.44 22.69
CA CYS A 66 -18.15 -15.90 23.40
C CYS A 66 -19.41 -16.62 22.96
N GLU A 67 -20.23 -17.01 23.93
CA GLU A 67 -21.49 -17.69 23.70
C GLU A 67 -22.56 -17.13 24.65
N ILE A 68 -23.76 -16.90 24.13
CA ILE A 68 -24.95 -16.63 24.91
C ILE A 68 -25.87 -17.82 24.73
N GLY A 69 -26.07 -18.58 25.79
CA GLY A 69 -27.01 -19.72 25.81
C GLY A 69 -28.44 -19.23 25.67
N GLY A 70 -29.26 -20.03 25.02
CA GLY A 70 -30.67 -19.72 24.84
C GLY A 70 -31.38 -19.52 26.18
N PHE A 71 -32.22 -18.50 26.27
CA PHE A 71 -33.20 -18.39 27.34
C PHE A 71 -34.17 -19.61 27.28
N GLY A 72 -34.46 -20.17 28.41
CA GLY A 72 -35.43 -21.27 28.55
C GLY A 72 -36.86 -20.84 28.28
N GLY A 73 -37.16 -20.38 27.08
CA GLY A 73 -38.49 -20.01 26.61
C GLY A 73 -38.41 -19.00 25.45
N TRP A 74 -39.10 -19.33 24.39
CA TRP A 74 -39.31 -18.39 23.27
C TRP A 74 -40.21 -17.25 23.75
N ASP A 75 -39.64 -16.20 24.30
CA ASP A 75 -40.35 -14.94 24.44
C ASP A 75 -40.04 -14.08 23.23
N ARG A 76 -41.00 -13.89 22.34
CA ARG A 76 -40.91 -13.02 21.17
C ARG A 76 -40.57 -11.57 21.53
N ASN A 77 -40.79 -11.16 22.77
CA ASN A 77 -40.52 -9.83 23.29
C ASN A 77 -39.11 -9.71 23.87
N ASN A 78 -38.44 -10.84 24.17
CA ASN A 78 -37.08 -10.94 24.63
C ASN A 78 -36.20 -11.67 23.62
N GLN A 79 -36.41 -11.43 22.31
CA GLN A 79 -35.39 -11.77 21.36
C GLN A 79 -34.15 -11.00 21.77
N LEU A 80 -33.21 -11.72 22.37
CA LEU A 80 -31.85 -11.23 22.48
C LEU A 80 -31.43 -10.82 21.09
N ALA A 81 -31.34 -9.53 20.88
CA ALA A 81 -30.48 -9.06 19.84
C ALA A 81 -29.11 -9.69 20.17
N PRO A 82 -28.56 -10.48 19.29
CA PRO A 82 -27.27 -11.11 19.53
C PRO A 82 -26.24 -10.04 19.79
N TYR A 83 -25.27 -10.36 20.64
CA TYR A 83 -24.15 -9.47 20.90
C TYR A 83 -23.45 -9.13 19.59
N ASP A 84 -23.30 -7.83 19.35
CA ASP A 84 -22.65 -7.33 18.14
C ASP A 84 -21.14 -7.31 18.32
N THR A 85 -20.66 -7.21 19.55
CA THR A 85 -19.24 -7.06 19.85
C THR A 85 -18.83 -7.71 21.16
N VAL A 86 -17.63 -8.31 21.16
CA VAL A 86 -16.84 -8.54 22.36
C VAL A 86 -15.64 -7.63 22.34
N THR A 87 -15.38 -6.93 23.45
CA THR A 87 -14.35 -5.91 23.53
C THR A 87 -13.48 -6.09 24.77
N LEU A 88 -12.18 -6.25 24.59
CA LEU A 88 -11.16 -6.20 25.63
C LEU A 88 -10.65 -4.77 25.73
N LYS A 89 -10.86 -4.12 26.87
CA LYS A 89 -10.30 -2.81 27.19
C LYS A 89 -8.99 -2.96 27.95
N LEU A 90 -7.95 -2.27 27.52
CA LEU A 90 -6.60 -2.32 28.07
C LEU A 90 -6.18 -0.94 28.56
N TYR A 91 -6.08 -0.79 29.89
CA TYR A 91 -5.70 0.45 30.56
C TYR A 91 -4.19 0.44 30.83
N ASP A 92 -3.49 1.39 30.22
CA ASP A 92 -2.02 1.51 30.29
C ASP A 92 -1.54 1.81 31.72
N LYS A 93 -0.59 1.03 32.20
CA LYS A 93 0.12 1.24 33.47
C LYS A 93 1.56 1.74 33.31
N ASN A 94 2.10 1.67 32.12
CA ASN A 94 3.47 2.04 31.81
C ASN A 94 3.63 3.53 31.48
N GLY A 95 2.52 4.23 31.12
CA GLY A 95 2.56 5.63 30.69
C GLY A 95 3.22 5.79 29.33
N ILE A 96 2.86 4.94 28.35
CA ILE A 96 3.44 4.91 27.02
C ILE A 96 3.08 6.19 26.26
N THR A 97 4.10 6.87 25.73
CA THR A 97 3.97 8.14 24.98
C THR A 97 4.46 8.04 23.54
N ASP A 98 5.33 7.08 23.23
CA ASP A 98 5.79 6.84 21.86
C ASP A 98 4.79 5.94 21.13
N ILE A 99 3.80 6.56 20.49
CA ILE A 99 2.65 5.88 19.87
C ILE A 99 2.39 6.47 18.49
N SER A 100 2.39 5.61 17.48
CA SER A 100 2.06 5.99 16.10
C SER A 100 1.42 4.84 15.34
N GLY A 101 1.02 5.11 14.10
CA GLY A 101 0.50 4.10 13.19
C GLY A 101 -0.38 4.69 12.11
N SER A 102 -1.28 3.85 11.60
CA SER A 102 -2.27 4.25 10.61
C SER A 102 -3.68 4.07 11.17
N LYS A 103 -4.48 5.13 11.11
CA LYS A 103 -5.92 5.07 11.41
C LYS A 103 -6.69 4.68 10.15
N TYR A 104 -7.70 3.84 10.31
CA TYR A 104 -8.59 3.48 9.23
C TYR A 104 -9.78 4.45 9.21
N VAL A 105 -9.93 5.17 8.10
CA VAL A 105 -10.98 6.18 7.91
C VAL A 105 -11.99 5.63 6.91
N ILE A 106 -13.27 5.56 7.32
CA ILE A 106 -14.38 5.25 6.43
C ILE A 106 -15.04 6.55 6.02
N GLY A 107 -15.00 6.86 4.73
CA GLY A 107 -15.66 8.03 4.16
C GLY A 107 -17.19 7.89 4.07
N LYS A 108 -17.87 9.00 3.80
CA LYS A 108 -19.35 9.04 3.69
C LYS A 108 -19.93 8.29 2.50
N LYS A 109 -19.09 7.89 1.53
CA LYS A 109 -19.48 7.26 0.26
C LYS A 109 -18.61 6.04 -0.06
N SER A 110 -18.37 5.16 0.88
CA SER A 110 -17.52 3.98 0.65
C SER A 110 -16.01 4.24 0.43
N ASP A 111 -15.52 5.44 0.67
CA ASP A 111 -14.08 5.72 0.64
C ASP A 111 -13.44 5.25 1.94
N CYS A 112 -12.62 4.20 1.87
CA CYS A 112 -11.96 3.63 3.02
C CYS A 112 -10.44 3.74 2.87
N TRP A 113 -9.85 4.66 3.64
CA TRP A 113 -8.44 5.00 3.55
C TRP A 113 -7.71 4.82 4.87
N ALA A 114 -6.44 4.43 4.81
CA ALA A 114 -5.53 4.47 5.93
C ALA A 114 -4.77 5.81 5.94
N SER A 115 -4.68 6.45 7.11
CA SER A 115 -3.98 7.72 7.29
C SER A 115 -3.09 7.66 8.52
N ALA A 116 -1.87 8.20 8.44
CA ALA A 116 -0.94 8.26 9.54
C ALA A 116 -1.49 9.06 10.73
N PHE A 117 -1.14 8.65 11.92
CA PHE A 117 -1.40 9.38 13.17
C PHE A 117 -0.27 9.18 14.17
N MET A 118 -0.16 10.10 15.10
CA MET A 118 0.63 10.01 16.33
C MET A 118 -0.27 10.34 17.52
N ALA A 119 -0.07 9.69 18.65
CA ALA A 119 -0.85 9.91 19.86
C ALA A 119 0.05 10.15 21.07
N GLU A 120 -0.34 11.06 21.95
CA GLU A 120 0.39 11.38 23.17
C GLU A 120 0.27 10.29 24.25
N SER A 121 -0.75 9.45 24.15
CA SER A 121 -0.97 8.32 25.06
C SER A 121 -2.02 7.37 24.50
N LEU A 122 -2.15 6.17 25.08
CA LEU A 122 -3.23 5.21 24.75
C LEU A 122 -4.64 5.73 25.11
N LYS A 123 -4.76 6.89 25.77
CA LYS A 123 -6.04 7.56 26.05
C LYS A 123 -6.54 8.45 24.91
N CYS A 124 -5.70 8.69 23.89
CA CYS A 124 -5.99 9.60 22.78
C CYS A 124 -5.91 8.88 21.42
N LEU A 125 -6.27 7.60 21.38
CA LEU A 125 -6.24 6.81 20.15
C LEU A 125 -7.35 7.23 19.17
N PRO A 126 -7.12 7.08 17.88
CA PRO A 126 -8.19 7.23 16.87
C PRO A 126 -9.30 6.19 17.03
N PRO A 127 -10.51 6.48 16.50
CA PRO A 127 -11.65 5.57 16.59
C PRO A 127 -11.45 4.19 15.97
N ARG A 128 -10.58 4.07 14.96
CA ARG A 128 -10.23 2.80 14.29
C ARG A 128 -8.79 2.84 13.84
N LEU A 129 -8.05 1.77 14.13
CA LEU A 129 -6.65 1.64 13.78
C LEU A 129 -6.47 0.54 12.72
N ALA A 130 -5.74 0.87 11.67
CA ALA A 130 -5.24 -0.10 10.71
C ALA A 130 -3.92 -0.72 11.18
N SER A 131 -3.10 0.05 11.91
CA SER A 131 -1.81 -0.37 12.45
C SER A 131 -1.50 0.50 13.67
N LEU A 132 -0.89 -0.10 14.70
CA LEU A 132 -0.45 0.61 15.89
C LEU A 132 0.98 0.20 16.22
N LEU A 133 1.89 1.17 16.29
CA LEU A 133 3.26 1.02 16.74
C LEU A 133 3.43 1.75 18.08
N MET A 134 4.05 1.09 19.04
CA MET A 134 4.41 1.67 20.33
C MET A 134 5.88 1.38 20.62
N LYS A 135 6.52 2.26 21.38
CA LYS A 135 7.87 2.03 21.92
C LYS A 135 7.86 2.21 23.43
N HIS A 136 8.42 1.25 24.15
CA HIS A 136 8.60 1.30 25.60
C HIS A 136 9.91 0.63 25.97
N ASP A 137 10.75 1.32 26.78
CA ASP A 137 12.07 0.85 27.23
C ASP A 137 12.94 0.25 26.10
N GLY A 138 12.98 0.95 24.94
CA GLY A 138 13.77 0.53 23.78
C GLY A 138 13.16 -0.60 22.95
N THR A 139 12.05 -1.19 23.40
CA THR A 139 11.34 -2.26 22.68
C THR A 139 10.18 -1.66 21.88
N TYR A 140 10.08 -2.05 20.61
CA TYR A 140 8.95 -1.74 19.75
C TYR A 140 7.89 -2.83 19.83
N TYR A 141 6.62 -2.43 19.85
CA TYR A 141 5.44 -3.30 19.84
C TYR A 141 4.58 -2.91 18.66
N HIS A 142 4.34 -3.83 17.75
CA HIS A 142 3.48 -3.58 16.58
C HIS A 142 2.21 -4.42 16.68
N PHE A 143 1.05 -3.77 16.65
CA PHE A 143 -0.26 -4.39 16.73
C PHE A 143 -0.97 -4.28 15.39
N LEU A 144 -1.59 -5.38 14.95
CA LEU A 144 -2.46 -5.42 13.77
C LEU A 144 -3.79 -6.12 14.12
N PRO A 145 -4.93 -5.56 13.70
CA PRO A 145 -6.20 -6.27 13.75
C PRO A 145 -6.21 -7.43 12.77
N LEU A 146 -6.94 -8.50 13.14
CA LEU A 146 -7.09 -9.72 12.35
C LEU A 146 -8.52 -9.86 11.86
N CYS A 147 -8.71 -10.67 10.81
CA CYS A 147 -10.03 -11.05 10.32
C CYS A 147 -10.08 -12.56 10.15
N GLN A 148 -10.95 -13.25 10.88
CA GLN A 148 -11.07 -14.70 10.87
C GLN A 148 -12.51 -15.16 10.78
N GLY A 149 -12.80 -16.00 9.79
CA GLY A 149 -14.16 -16.51 9.58
C GLY A 149 -15.13 -15.36 9.28
N ASP A 150 -16.21 -15.28 10.04
CA ASP A 150 -17.23 -14.25 9.91
C ASP A 150 -16.88 -12.95 10.65
N PHE A 151 -15.80 -12.97 11.44
CA PHE A 151 -15.52 -11.94 12.43
C PHE A 151 -14.30 -11.11 12.04
N LYS A 152 -14.45 -9.80 12.19
CA LYS A 152 -13.39 -8.83 12.01
C LYS A 152 -12.94 -8.29 13.36
N GLY A 153 -11.63 -8.33 13.59
CA GLY A 153 -10.99 -7.67 14.71
C GLY A 153 -10.81 -6.17 14.45
N GLU A 154 -10.91 -5.37 15.49
CA GLU A 154 -10.55 -3.95 15.47
C GLU A 154 -9.71 -3.58 16.68
N ILE A 155 -8.77 -2.68 16.46
CA ILE A 155 -8.07 -1.94 17.51
C ILE A 155 -8.55 -0.51 17.44
N LYS A 156 -8.95 0.09 18.57
CA LYS A 156 -9.59 1.42 18.56
C LYS A 156 -9.48 2.13 19.89
N ASP A 157 -9.88 3.39 19.92
CA ASP A 157 -10.16 4.11 21.17
C ASP A 157 -11.23 3.38 21.97
N GLY A 158 -10.95 3.16 23.25
CA GLY A 158 -11.81 2.50 24.23
C GLY A 158 -12.35 3.45 25.30
N ASP A 159 -12.46 4.75 25.00
CA ASP A 159 -12.84 5.80 25.96
C ASP A 159 -11.78 5.94 27.08
N GLY A 160 -10.61 6.38 26.69
CA GLY A 160 -9.47 6.59 27.57
C GLY A 160 -8.58 5.36 27.78
N CYS A 161 -8.68 4.36 26.92
CA CYS A 161 -7.83 3.18 26.89
C CYS A 161 -7.73 2.61 25.47
N MET A 162 -6.83 1.66 25.24
CA MET A 162 -6.84 0.87 24.02
C MET A 162 -7.90 -0.23 24.12
N SER A 163 -8.72 -0.41 23.09
CA SER A 163 -9.66 -1.52 23.03
C SER A 163 -9.39 -2.42 21.82
N ILE A 164 -9.57 -3.74 22.03
CA ILE A 164 -9.49 -4.77 20.99
C ILE A 164 -10.87 -5.44 20.93
N THR A 165 -11.50 -5.36 19.77
CA THR A 165 -12.88 -5.81 19.56
C THR A 165 -12.93 -6.90 18.50
N LEU A 166 -13.82 -7.87 18.65
CA LEU A 166 -14.22 -8.82 17.61
C LEU A 166 -15.70 -8.63 17.31
N ALA A 167 -16.07 -8.52 16.02
CA ALA A 167 -17.44 -8.26 15.60
C ALA A 167 -17.76 -8.87 14.23
N PRO A 168 -19.00 -9.34 14.00
CA PRO A 168 -19.49 -9.78 12.70
C PRO A 168 -19.94 -8.60 11.80
N TYR A 169 -20.23 -7.43 12.37
CA TYR A 169 -20.88 -6.30 11.71
C TYR A 169 -22.30 -6.61 11.20
N ARG A 170 -22.89 -7.63 11.76
CA ARG A 170 -24.25 -8.09 11.52
C ARG A 170 -24.83 -8.69 12.81
N SER A 171 -26.12 -8.56 13.00
CA SER A 171 -26.83 -9.25 14.09
C SER A 171 -27.12 -10.72 13.75
N GLY A 172 -27.47 -11.54 14.74
CA GLY A 172 -27.92 -12.94 14.55
C GLY A 172 -26.96 -14.01 15.07
N TYR A 173 -25.83 -13.61 15.66
CA TYR A 173 -24.83 -14.54 16.19
C TYR A 173 -25.07 -14.83 17.68
N MET A 174 -25.22 -16.10 18.00
CA MET A 174 -25.29 -16.60 19.40
C MET A 174 -23.91 -16.98 19.93
N ARG A 175 -22.93 -17.13 19.04
CA ARG A 175 -21.54 -17.43 19.33
C ARG A 175 -20.62 -16.63 18.43
N MET A 176 -19.53 -16.09 18.99
CA MET A 176 -18.40 -15.50 18.27
C MET A 176 -17.11 -16.15 18.73
N SER A 177 -16.31 -16.62 17.80
CA SER A 177 -15.00 -17.21 18.12
C SER A 177 -14.02 -16.88 17.02
N GLY A 178 -12.86 -16.31 17.38
CA GLY A 178 -11.81 -15.99 16.42
C GLY A 178 -10.71 -15.11 16.98
N CYS A 179 -9.65 -14.96 16.20
CA CYS A 179 -8.52 -14.10 16.48
C CYS A 179 -8.87 -12.65 16.10
N ALA A 180 -8.66 -11.71 17.04
CA ALA A 180 -9.00 -10.30 16.87
C ALA A 180 -7.79 -9.42 16.59
N ALA A 181 -6.65 -9.70 17.21
CA ALA A 181 -5.44 -8.91 17.04
C ALA A 181 -4.19 -9.76 17.25
N VAL A 182 -3.12 -9.39 16.55
CA VAL A 182 -1.76 -9.91 16.77
C VAL A 182 -0.85 -8.77 17.21
N VAL A 183 0.05 -9.05 18.13
CA VAL A 183 1.13 -8.16 18.53
C VAL A 183 2.46 -8.90 18.45
N THR A 184 3.47 -8.23 17.92
CA THR A 184 4.87 -8.69 17.90
C THR A 184 5.75 -7.61 18.47
N TRP A 185 6.82 -7.99 19.16
CA TRP A 185 7.77 -7.06 19.76
C TRP A 185 9.22 -7.39 19.42
N GLY A 186 10.06 -6.34 19.43
CA GLY A 186 11.48 -6.44 19.08
C GLY A 186 12.21 -5.11 19.21
N ASN A 187 13.51 -5.12 18.93
CA ASN A 187 14.36 -3.92 19.02
C ASN A 187 14.52 -3.18 17.67
N ASP A 188 14.04 -3.75 16.59
CA ASP A 188 14.04 -3.18 15.24
C ASP A 188 12.60 -2.98 14.79
N PRO A 189 12.13 -1.75 14.57
CA PRO A 189 10.73 -1.48 14.25
C PRO A 189 10.29 -2.11 12.93
N TYR A 190 11.15 -2.12 11.91
CA TYR A 190 10.83 -2.63 10.57
C TYR A 190 10.73 -4.15 10.58
N LYS A 191 11.71 -4.83 11.23
CA LYS A 191 11.65 -6.28 11.43
C LYS A 191 10.44 -6.67 12.28
N THR A 192 10.13 -5.90 13.31
CA THR A 192 8.97 -6.14 14.18
C THR A 192 7.66 -6.05 13.40
N ALA A 193 7.52 -5.07 12.50
CA ALA A 193 6.34 -4.95 11.63
C ALA A 193 6.24 -6.10 10.61
N HIS A 194 7.35 -6.47 9.98
CA HIS A 194 7.44 -7.63 9.08
C HIS A 194 7.01 -8.92 9.79
N ASP A 195 7.64 -9.22 10.92
CA ASP A 195 7.37 -10.44 11.67
C ASP A 195 5.92 -10.47 12.19
N ASN A 196 5.33 -9.30 12.50
CA ASN A 196 3.94 -9.22 12.94
C ASN A 196 2.94 -9.64 11.86
N VAL A 197 3.18 -9.26 10.60
CA VAL A 197 2.36 -9.73 9.47
C VAL A 197 2.52 -11.24 9.28
N ALA A 198 3.76 -11.77 9.33
CA ALA A 198 4.02 -13.20 9.23
C ALA A 198 3.32 -13.99 10.37
N ASN A 199 3.41 -13.49 11.60
CA ASN A 199 2.75 -14.08 12.77
C ASN A 199 1.22 -14.05 12.63
N GLY A 200 0.65 -12.96 12.09
CA GLY A 200 -0.78 -12.88 11.81
C GLY A 200 -1.26 -13.98 10.88
N PHE A 201 -0.57 -14.21 9.74
CA PHE A 201 -0.87 -15.33 8.83
C PHE A 201 -0.78 -16.69 9.55
N ASN A 202 0.24 -16.90 10.39
CA ASN A 202 0.41 -18.13 11.14
C ASN A 202 -0.73 -18.37 12.14
N PHE A 203 -1.11 -17.35 12.94
CA PHE A 203 -2.21 -17.49 13.92
C PHE A 203 -3.57 -17.68 13.25
N LEU A 204 -3.78 -17.08 12.07
CA LEU A 204 -5.01 -17.28 11.30
C LEU A 204 -5.07 -18.67 10.64
N GLY A 205 -3.97 -19.41 10.62
CA GLY A 205 -3.86 -20.68 9.88
C GLY A 205 -3.98 -20.49 8.36
N LEU A 206 -3.68 -19.29 7.87
CA LEU A 206 -3.70 -18.95 6.45
C LEU A 206 -2.34 -19.25 5.82
N LYS A 207 -2.35 -19.51 4.50
CA LYS A 207 -1.12 -19.54 3.73
C LYS A 207 -0.44 -18.19 3.85
N ASN A 208 0.87 -18.18 4.07
CA ASN A 208 1.64 -16.95 4.11
C ASN A 208 1.63 -16.28 2.72
N ASN A 209 0.79 -15.27 2.56
CA ASN A 209 0.61 -14.47 1.35
C ASN A 209 1.29 -13.10 1.46
N MET A 210 2.40 -13.01 2.18
CA MET A 210 3.23 -11.81 2.21
C MET A 210 3.75 -11.46 0.82
N THR A 211 4.06 -10.20 0.61
CA THR A 211 4.54 -9.65 -0.68
C THR A 211 5.70 -10.46 -1.26
N GLU A 212 6.65 -10.88 -0.43
CA GLU A 212 7.83 -11.67 -0.82
C GLU A 212 7.49 -13.09 -1.34
N ASN A 213 6.28 -13.60 -1.03
CA ASN A 213 5.80 -14.92 -1.44
C ASN A 213 4.85 -14.88 -2.64
N LYS A 214 4.57 -13.68 -3.16
CA LYS A 214 3.69 -13.46 -4.31
C LYS A 214 4.50 -13.10 -5.55
N ARG A 215 3.91 -13.33 -6.72
CA ARG A 215 4.46 -12.91 -8.00
C ARG A 215 3.81 -11.61 -8.44
N CYS A 216 4.61 -10.57 -8.67
CA CYS A 216 4.14 -9.35 -9.34
C CYS A 216 4.14 -9.52 -10.84
N SER A 217 3.13 -8.97 -11.51
CA SER A 217 3.11 -8.89 -12.97
C SER A 217 4.18 -7.93 -13.47
N GLU A 218 4.87 -8.29 -14.54
CA GLU A 218 5.88 -7.44 -15.20
C GLU A 218 5.30 -6.14 -15.78
N ILE A 219 3.97 -6.06 -15.96
CA ILE A 219 3.28 -4.85 -16.43
C ILE A 219 3.67 -3.64 -15.59
N PHE A 220 3.73 -3.83 -14.28
CA PHE A 220 4.04 -2.78 -13.30
C PHE A 220 5.54 -2.46 -13.16
N ASP A 221 6.38 -3.11 -13.95
CA ASP A 221 7.79 -2.74 -14.11
C ASP A 221 8.03 -1.72 -15.23
N TYR A 222 6.98 -1.33 -15.94
CA TYR A 222 7.02 -0.32 -16.99
C TYR A 222 6.30 0.95 -16.58
N LEU A 223 6.70 2.07 -17.18
CA LEU A 223 6.03 3.36 -17.04
C LEU A 223 4.60 3.28 -17.59
N GLY A 224 3.64 3.75 -16.80
CA GLY A 224 2.23 3.75 -17.13
C GLY A 224 1.59 5.12 -17.23
N TRP A 225 0.32 5.12 -17.68
CA TRP A 225 -0.54 6.28 -17.65
C TRP A 225 -1.99 5.87 -17.34
N CYS A 226 -2.65 6.64 -16.47
CA CYS A 226 -4.06 6.47 -16.09
C CYS A 226 -4.89 7.63 -16.64
N SER A 227 -6.06 7.34 -17.16
CA SER A 227 -6.93 8.36 -17.78
C SER A 227 -7.66 9.27 -16.81
N TRP A 228 -7.63 8.97 -15.48
CA TRP A 228 -8.50 9.62 -14.51
C TRP A 228 -8.37 11.15 -14.49
N ASP A 229 -7.19 11.70 -14.19
CA ASP A 229 -7.03 13.16 -14.13
C ASP A 229 -7.04 13.82 -15.51
N GLY A 230 -6.75 13.03 -16.55
CA GLY A 230 -6.80 13.50 -17.93
C GLY A 230 -8.23 13.77 -18.42
N PHE A 231 -9.19 12.92 -18.02
CA PHE A 231 -10.52 12.94 -18.60
C PHE A 231 -11.66 12.76 -17.59
N ARG A 232 -11.38 12.30 -16.37
CA ARG A 232 -12.43 11.89 -15.42
C ARG A 232 -13.39 10.91 -16.11
N THR A 233 -14.68 11.00 -15.80
CA THR A 233 -15.69 10.14 -16.42
C THR A 233 -15.96 10.43 -17.90
N ASP A 234 -15.35 11.48 -18.48
CA ASP A 234 -15.50 11.82 -19.92
C ASP A 234 -14.47 11.11 -20.82
N VAL A 235 -13.83 10.07 -20.28
CA VAL A 235 -12.86 9.24 -21.02
C VAL A 235 -13.45 8.69 -22.31
N SER A 236 -12.69 8.77 -23.41
CA SER A 236 -13.09 8.28 -24.74
C SER A 236 -11.89 7.76 -25.53
N SER A 237 -12.15 6.91 -26.52
CA SER A 237 -11.10 6.41 -27.41
C SER A 237 -10.36 7.54 -28.13
N GLU A 238 -11.07 8.54 -28.64
CA GLU A 238 -10.48 9.71 -29.31
C GLU A 238 -9.55 10.48 -28.38
N GLY A 239 -9.99 10.77 -27.14
CA GLY A 239 -9.19 11.46 -26.14
C GLY A 239 -7.91 10.69 -25.81
N ILE A 240 -8.02 9.37 -25.57
CA ILE A 240 -6.87 8.52 -25.29
C ILE A 240 -5.91 8.48 -26.48
N TYR A 241 -6.39 8.30 -27.71
CA TYR A 241 -5.52 8.30 -28.90
C TYR A 241 -4.76 9.63 -29.06
N GLY A 242 -5.40 10.76 -28.76
CA GLY A 242 -4.74 12.06 -28.71
C GLY A 242 -3.58 12.09 -27.71
N LYS A 243 -3.78 11.52 -26.51
CA LYS A 243 -2.74 11.42 -25.47
C LYS A 243 -1.60 10.47 -25.86
N LEU A 244 -1.91 9.31 -26.42
CA LEU A 244 -0.90 8.37 -26.90
C LEU A 244 -0.02 8.96 -28.02
N LYS A 245 -0.63 9.76 -28.90
CA LYS A 245 0.09 10.51 -29.92
C LYS A 245 1.06 11.52 -29.28
N GLU A 246 0.62 12.26 -28.25
CA GLU A 246 1.45 13.20 -27.49
C GLU A 246 2.68 12.51 -26.88
N PHE A 247 2.52 11.34 -26.25
CA PHE A 247 3.65 10.59 -25.70
C PHE A 247 4.68 10.21 -26.76
N ASN A 248 4.23 9.71 -27.91
CA ASN A 248 5.10 9.39 -29.03
C ASN A 248 5.83 10.63 -29.56
N GLU A 249 5.16 11.77 -29.72
CA GLU A 249 5.74 13.03 -30.21
C GLU A 249 6.77 13.61 -29.23
N LYS A 250 6.55 13.44 -27.92
CA LYS A 250 7.44 13.90 -26.85
C LYS A 250 8.52 12.87 -26.46
N GLY A 251 8.52 11.68 -27.07
CA GLY A 251 9.49 10.62 -26.79
C GLY A 251 9.38 10.04 -25.38
N VAL A 252 8.17 10.06 -24.79
CA VAL A 252 7.91 9.50 -23.44
C VAL A 252 7.51 8.02 -23.60
N PRO A 253 8.29 7.06 -23.08
CA PRO A 253 8.10 5.64 -23.33
C PRO A 253 7.05 5.00 -22.38
N VAL A 254 5.80 5.49 -22.41
CA VAL A 254 4.68 4.86 -21.73
C VAL A 254 4.40 3.51 -22.38
N ASN A 255 4.30 2.44 -21.58
CA ASN A 255 4.10 1.09 -22.09
C ASN A 255 2.73 0.52 -21.74
N TRP A 256 2.07 1.03 -20.71
CA TRP A 256 0.72 0.62 -20.36
C TRP A 256 -0.19 1.81 -20.11
N ILE A 257 -1.45 1.63 -20.43
CA ILE A 257 -2.51 2.58 -20.14
C ILE A 257 -3.61 1.92 -19.32
N LEU A 258 -4.17 2.68 -18.40
CA LEU A 258 -5.36 2.32 -17.64
C LEU A 258 -6.52 3.23 -18.06
N VAL A 259 -7.54 2.65 -18.65
CA VAL A 259 -8.83 3.31 -18.90
C VAL A 259 -9.59 3.28 -17.57
N ASP A 260 -9.62 4.42 -16.87
CA ASP A 260 -10.25 4.56 -15.57
C ASP A 260 -11.78 4.69 -15.69
N ASP A 261 -12.46 5.00 -14.61
CA ASP A 261 -13.92 5.10 -14.49
C ASP A 261 -14.58 5.94 -15.60
N GLY A 262 -15.75 5.50 -16.07
CA GLY A 262 -16.56 6.19 -17.10
C GLY A 262 -16.64 5.49 -18.44
N TRP A 263 -16.05 4.31 -18.63
CA TRP A 263 -16.05 3.57 -19.90
C TRP A 263 -17.29 2.69 -20.11
N TYR A 264 -17.92 2.18 -19.04
CA TYR A 264 -19.16 1.38 -19.09
C TYR A 264 -20.39 2.21 -18.72
N PRO A 265 -21.62 1.77 -19.11
CA PRO A 265 -22.83 2.55 -18.88
C PRO A 265 -23.24 2.54 -17.42
N GLU A 266 -23.50 3.74 -16.90
CA GLU A 266 -24.09 4.02 -15.59
C GLU A 266 -25.25 5.00 -15.73
N ASN A 267 -26.22 4.90 -14.81
CA ASN A 267 -27.26 5.89 -14.69
C ASN A 267 -26.82 7.12 -13.86
N GLU A 268 -27.69 8.11 -13.72
CA GLU A 268 -27.42 9.33 -12.94
C GLU A 268 -27.12 9.07 -11.45
N LYS A 269 -27.53 7.90 -10.92
CA LYS A 269 -27.23 7.45 -9.57
C LYS A 269 -25.90 6.71 -9.46
N ARG A 270 -25.12 6.63 -10.52
CA ARG A 270 -23.87 5.86 -10.57
C ARG A 270 -24.09 4.36 -10.31
N GLN A 271 -25.20 3.81 -10.81
CA GLN A 271 -25.51 2.39 -10.81
C GLN A 271 -25.17 1.81 -12.18
N MET A 272 -24.50 0.68 -12.19
CA MET A 272 -24.09 0.00 -13.41
C MET A 272 -25.28 -0.55 -14.19
N GLN A 273 -25.29 -0.34 -15.52
CA GLN A 273 -26.37 -0.78 -16.42
C GLN A 273 -25.98 -1.96 -17.30
N GLY A 274 -24.70 -2.16 -17.60
CA GLY A 274 -24.21 -3.21 -18.50
C GLY A 274 -22.73 -3.47 -18.38
N TYR A 275 -22.27 -4.60 -18.96
CA TYR A 275 -20.87 -5.04 -18.93
C TYR A 275 -20.02 -4.51 -20.08
N THR A 276 -20.63 -3.91 -21.09
CA THR A 276 -19.95 -3.42 -22.29
C THR A 276 -19.71 -1.92 -22.21
N GLU A 277 -18.94 -1.41 -23.14
CA GLU A 277 -18.59 0.00 -23.24
C GLU A 277 -19.77 0.92 -23.58
N VAL A 278 -19.64 2.22 -23.19
CA VAL A 278 -20.47 3.30 -23.72
C VAL A 278 -20.10 3.56 -25.18
N ARG A 279 -21.02 3.27 -26.10
CA ARG A 279 -20.77 3.34 -27.56
C ARG A 279 -20.46 4.74 -28.07
N GLU A 280 -20.97 5.77 -27.44
CA GLU A 280 -20.67 7.16 -27.76
C GLU A 280 -19.22 7.54 -27.46
N LYS A 281 -18.61 6.88 -26.48
CA LYS A 281 -17.22 7.09 -26.03
C LYS A 281 -16.24 6.16 -26.74
N PHE A 282 -16.65 4.93 -27.01
CA PHE A 282 -15.88 3.89 -27.70
C PHE A 282 -16.67 3.34 -28.88
N PRO A 283 -16.87 4.12 -29.97
CA PRO A 283 -17.72 3.72 -31.09
C PRO A 283 -17.22 2.47 -31.82
N GLU A 284 -15.92 2.24 -31.86
CA GLU A 284 -15.29 1.06 -32.43
C GLU A 284 -15.38 -0.20 -31.56
N GLY A 285 -15.72 -0.04 -30.26
CA GLY A 285 -15.73 -1.08 -29.25
C GLY A 285 -14.37 -1.37 -28.64
N ILE A 286 -14.36 -1.96 -27.42
CA ILE A 286 -13.13 -2.20 -26.63
C ILE A 286 -12.10 -3.00 -27.42
N LYS A 287 -12.52 -4.04 -28.15
CA LYS A 287 -11.59 -4.90 -28.91
C LYS A 287 -10.76 -4.12 -29.93
N GLU A 288 -11.41 -3.27 -30.73
CA GLU A 288 -10.71 -2.46 -31.72
C GLU A 288 -9.92 -1.32 -31.08
N PHE A 289 -10.45 -0.74 -29.99
CA PHE A 289 -9.71 0.24 -29.20
C PHE A 289 -8.39 -0.34 -28.69
N VAL A 290 -8.41 -1.52 -28.03
CA VAL A 290 -7.21 -2.19 -27.50
C VAL A 290 -6.25 -2.55 -28.65
N SER A 291 -6.76 -3.10 -29.74
CA SER A 291 -5.98 -3.41 -30.94
C SER A 291 -5.26 -2.17 -31.50
N THR A 292 -5.97 -1.06 -31.59
CA THR A 292 -5.43 0.22 -32.08
C THR A 292 -4.37 0.79 -31.12
N ALA A 293 -4.62 0.76 -29.82
CA ALA A 293 -3.65 1.22 -28.81
C ALA A 293 -2.34 0.42 -28.92
N LYS A 294 -2.43 -0.89 -29.05
CA LYS A 294 -1.25 -1.78 -29.15
C LYS A 294 -0.53 -1.64 -30.50
N ASN A 295 -1.24 -1.73 -31.61
CA ASN A 295 -0.61 -1.84 -32.93
C ASN A 295 -0.21 -0.48 -33.54
N LYS A 296 -0.99 0.57 -33.29
CA LYS A 296 -0.75 1.90 -33.87
C LYS A 296 0.07 2.80 -32.94
N TYR A 297 -0.12 2.67 -31.62
CA TYR A 297 0.51 3.54 -30.64
C TYR A 297 1.57 2.83 -29.78
N ASN A 298 1.90 1.56 -30.09
CA ASN A 298 2.93 0.76 -29.47
C ASN A 298 2.74 0.51 -27.96
N MET A 299 1.50 0.52 -27.47
CA MET A 299 1.24 0.13 -26.10
C MET A 299 1.46 -1.37 -25.92
N LYS A 300 2.23 -1.75 -24.91
CA LYS A 300 2.40 -3.17 -24.57
C LYS A 300 1.16 -3.71 -23.88
N TYR A 301 0.58 -2.92 -22.96
CA TYR A 301 -0.52 -3.37 -22.11
C TYR A 301 -1.62 -2.33 -21.99
N VAL A 302 -2.86 -2.80 -21.91
CA VAL A 302 -4.06 -1.98 -21.74
C VAL A 302 -4.88 -2.55 -20.61
N GLY A 303 -5.15 -1.73 -19.59
CA GLY A 303 -5.97 -2.06 -18.43
C GLY A 303 -7.28 -1.30 -18.40
N PHE A 304 -8.26 -1.83 -17.64
CA PHE A 304 -9.55 -1.21 -17.43
C PHE A 304 -9.91 -1.16 -15.95
N TRP A 305 -10.57 -0.10 -15.54
CA TRP A 305 -11.11 0.11 -14.22
C TRP A 305 -12.44 -0.63 -14.04
N GLU A 306 -12.64 -1.19 -12.86
CA GLU A 306 -13.88 -1.84 -12.46
C GLU A 306 -14.25 -1.48 -11.03
N CYS A 307 -15.56 -1.45 -10.73
CA CYS A 307 -16.07 -1.22 -9.40
C CYS A 307 -16.44 -2.54 -8.72
N TYR A 308 -15.97 -2.76 -7.48
CA TYR A 308 -16.25 -3.96 -6.70
C TYR A 308 -17.76 -4.23 -6.54
N GLY A 309 -18.56 -3.21 -6.30
CA GLY A 309 -20.02 -3.32 -6.14
C GLY A 309 -20.81 -3.33 -7.44
N GLY A 310 -20.14 -3.48 -8.59
CA GLY A 310 -20.76 -3.31 -9.91
C GLY A 310 -20.65 -1.87 -10.38
N GLY A 311 -21.29 -0.95 -9.72
CA GLY A 311 -21.11 0.50 -9.83
C GLY A 311 -20.92 1.13 -8.45
N TRP A 312 -20.69 2.42 -8.37
CA TRP A 312 -20.52 3.16 -7.13
C TRP A 312 -21.69 2.96 -6.14
N ASN A 313 -22.91 2.87 -6.68
CA ASN A 313 -24.14 2.61 -5.92
C ASN A 313 -24.83 1.32 -6.34
N GLY A 314 -24.05 0.31 -6.72
CA GLY A 314 -24.54 -1.01 -7.13
C GLY A 314 -24.99 -1.10 -8.58
N ILE A 315 -26.00 -1.92 -8.84
CA ILE A 315 -26.50 -2.27 -10.16
C ILE A 315 -27.92 -1.72 -10.31
N GLU A 316 -28.25 -1.20 -11.49
CA GLU A 316 -29.61 -0.69 -11.79
C GLU A 316 -30.65 -1.81 -11.80
N PRO A 317 -31.83 -1.62 -11.18
CA PRO A 317 -32.84 -2.69 -11.07
C PRO A 317 -33.33 -3.25 -12.41
N ASP A 318 -33.58 -2.40 -13.40
CA ASP A 318 -34.19 -2.80 -14.68
C ASP A 318 -33.21 -2.71 -15.86
N CYS A 319 -32.01 -3.31 -15.70
CA CYS A 319 -30.96 -3.26 -16.70
C CYS A 319 -30.65 -4.62 -17.33
N GLU A 320 -29.68 -4.66 -18.24
CA GLU A 320 -29.21 -5.87 -18.90
C GLU A 320 -28.71 -6.91 -17.88
N ILE A 321 -27.97 -6.47 -16.84
CA ILE A 321 -27.38 -7.37 -15.83
C ILE A 321 -28.47 -8.06 -15.04
N THR A 322 -29.46 -7.33 -14.55
CA THR A 322 -30.56 -7.88 -13.75
C THR A 322 -31.43 -8.85 -14.55
N SER A 323 -31.65 -8.56 -15.86
CA SER A 323 -32.47 -9.39 -16.73
C SER A 323 -31.77 -10.66 -17.22
N LYS A 324 -30.46 -10.60 -17.53
CA LYS A 324 -29.71 -11.71 -18.12
C LYS A 324 -28.82 -12.47 -17.12
N HIS A 325 -28.45 -11.86 -16.03
CA HIS A 325 -27.45 -12.35 -15.08
C HIS A 325 -27.92 -12.34 -13.61
N GLY A 326 -29.23 -12.45 -13.39
CA GLY A 326 -29.84 -12.43 -12.05
C GLY A 326 -29.32 -13.50 -11.08
N ASP A 327 -28.72 -14.58 -11.60
CA ASP A 327 -28.07 -15.64 -10.84
C ASP A 327 -26.75 -15.19 -10.15
N THR A 328 -26.19 -14.02 -10.53
CA THR A 328 -24.90 -13.50 -10.03
C THR A 328 -25.04 -12.28 -9.13
N ILE A 329 -26.26 -11.87 -8.82
CA ILE A 329 -26.54 -10.67 -8.01
C ILE A 329 -27.39 -11.01 -6.80
N ASP A 330 -27.27 -10.20 -5.74
CA ASP A 330 -28.14 -10.17 -4.59
C ASP A 330 -29.04 -8.93 -4.64
N ILE A 331 -30.34 -9.13 -4.41
CA ILE A 331 -31.32 -8.05 -4.25
C ILE A 331 -31.66 -7.94 -2.78
N PHE A 332 -31.40 -6.78 -2.18
CA PHE A 332 -31.64 -6.53 -0.78
C PHE A 332 -33.06 -5.96 -0.52
N PRO A 333 -33.58 -6.06 0.73
CA PRO A 333 -34.94 -5.61 1.06
C PRO A 333 -35.19 -4.12 0.80
N ASP A 334 -34.15 -3.28 0.75
CA ASP A 334 -34.23 -1.85 0.41
C ASP A 334 -34.23 -1.58 -1.11
N GLY A 335 -34.25 -2.65 -1.92
CA GLY A 335 -34.23 -2.58 -3.38
C GLY A 335 -32.84 -2.37 -4.00
N SER A 336 -31.79 -2.26 -3.20
CA SER A 336 -30.43 -2.17 -3.72
C SER A 336 -29.94 -3.51 -4.28
N ILE A 337 -29.12 -3.46 -5.33
CA ILE A 337 -28.62 -4.63 -6.05
C ILE A 337 -27.10 -4.57 -6.13
N TYR A 338 -26.45 -5.66 -5.72
CA TYR A 338 -25.00 -5.80 -5.75
C TYR A 338 -24.59 -7.19 -6.27
N PRO A 339 -23.34 -7.36 -6.73
CA PRO A 339 -22.79 -8.67 -7.02
C PRO A 339 -22.91 -9.61 -5.82
N LYS A 340 -23.16 -10.91 -6.05
CA LYS A 340 -23.09 -11.92 -5.00
C LYS A 340 -21.73 -11.94 -4.34
N THR A 341 -21.71 -12.10 -3.04
CA THR A 341 -20.50 -12.12 -2.23
C THR A 341 -20.11 -13.51 -1.73
N ASP A 342 -20.95 -14.55 -1.96
CA ASP A 342 -20.51 -15.93 -1.78
C ASP A 342 -19.47 -16.31 -2.84
N GLU A 343 -18.58 -17.26 -2.53
CA GLU A 343 -17.43 -17.62 -3.38
C GLU A 343 -17.84 -17.99 -4.81
N ALA A 344 -18.87 -18.81 -4.98
CA ALA A 344 -19.32 -19.24 -6.29
C ALA A 344 -20.02 -18.13 -7.07
N GLY A 345 -20.91 -17.38 -6.43
CA GLY A 345 -21.64 -16.27 -7.05
C GLY A 345 -20.69 -15.14 -7.45
N SER A 346 -19.74 -14.79 -6.59
CA SER A 346 -18.70 -13.81 -6.87
C SER A 346 -17.83 -14.26 -8.05
N PHE A 347 -17.35 -15.52 -8.04
CA PHE A 347 -16.57 -16.02 -9.18
C PHE A 347 -17.34 -15.93 -10.50
N ILE A 348 -18.60 -16.35 -10.54
CA ILE A 348 -19.39 -16.34 -11.79
C ILE A 348 -19.62 -14.90 -12.27
N TYR A 349 -19.88 -13.94 -11.36
CA TYR A 349 -20.03 -12.53 -11.70
C TYR A 349 -18.76 -11.98 -12.36
N TRP A 350 -17.62 -12.11 -11.71
CA TRP A 350 -16.35 -11.60 -12.20
C TRP A 350 -15.87 -12.36 -13.44
N ASN A 351 -16.07 -13.68 -13.50
CA ASN A 351 -15.69 -14.50 -14.62
C ASN A 351 -16.35 -14.04 -15.93
N ARG A 352 -17.64 -13.72 -15.91
CA ARG A 352 -18.36 -13.24 -17.10
C ARG A 352 -17.79 -11.93 -17.62
N ARG A 353 -17.48 -11.03 -16.73
CA ARG A 353 -16.94 -9.71 -17.05
C ARG A 353 -15.49 -9.79 -17.51
N HIS A 354 -14.66 -10.49 -16.78
CA HIS A 354 -13.24 -10.67 -17.08
C HIS A 354 -13.01 -11.47 -18.36
N GLU A 355 -13.81 -12.51 -18.63
CA GLU A 355 -13.75 -13.23 -19.90
C GLU A 355 -14.02 -12.31 -21.09
N HIS A 356 -15.00 -11.41 -20.99
CA HIS A 356 -15.30 -10.43 -22.03
C HIS A 356 -14.11 -9.49 -22.25
N LEU A 357 -13.57 -8.88 -21.21
CA LEU A 357 -12.43 -7.98 -21.32
C LEU A 357 -11.17 -8.68 -21.84
N ASN A 358 -10.89 -9.89 -21.39
CA ASN A 358 -9.76 -10.68 -21.87
C ASN A 358 -9.91 -11.03 -23.37
N ARG A 359 -11.09 -11.41 -23.83
CA ARG A 359 -11.38 -11.63 -25.27
C ARG A 359 -11.22 -10.36 -26.11
N CYS A 360 -11.37 -9.20 -25.52
CA CYS A 360 -11.10 -7.91 -26.15
C CYS A 360 -9.60 -7.55 -26.17
N GLY A 361 -8.75 -8.34 -25.53
CA GLY A 361 -7.30 -8.16 -25.48
C GLY A 361 -6.80 -7.26 -24.35
N VAL A 362 -7.63 -7.03 -23.33
CA VAL A 362 -7.25 -6.34 -22.07
C VAL A 362 -6.24 -7.20 -21.30
N ASP A 363 -5.24 -6.57 -20.72
CA ASP A 363 -4.10 -7.25 -20.08
C ASP A 363 -4.13 -7.22 -18.54
N PHE A 364 -4.76 -6.20 -17.94
CA PHE A 364 -4.83 -6.03 -16.48
C PHE A 364 -6.03 -5.21 -16.05
N LEU A 365 -6.28 -5.18 -14.76
CA LEU A 365 -7.42 -4.48 -14.17
C LEU A 365 -7.00 -3.50 -13.07
N LYS A 366 -7.85 -2.51 -12.81
CA LYS A 366 -7.92 -1.80 -11.52
C LYS A 366 -9.30 -2.07 -10.95
N ILE A 367 -9.37 -2.75 -9.80
CA ILE A 367 -10.63 -3.00 -9.09
C ILE A 367 -10.68 -2.04 -7.91
N ASP A 368 -11.68 -1.17 -7.95
CA ASP A 368 -11.85 -0.09 -6.98
C ASP A 368 -13.11 -0.28 -6.12
N VAL A 369 -13.25 0.58 -5.12
CA VAL A 369 -14.36 0.60 -4.18
C VAL A 369 -14.50 -0.72 -3.40
N GLU A 370 -13.38 -1.42 -3.19
CA GLU A 370 -13.36 -2.71 -2.48
C GLU A 370 -13.83 -2.59 -1.02
N CYS A 371 -13.75 -1.40 -0.42
CA CYS A 371 -14.31 -1.12 0.89
C CYS A 371 -15.83 -1.33 0.98
N GLN A 372 -16.53 -1.50 -0.15
CA GLN A 372 -17.94 -1.90 -0.16
C GLN A 372 -18.18 -3.28 0.47
N ALA A 373 -17.16 -4.13 0.59
CA ALA A 373 -17.26 -5.36 1.37
C ALA A 373 -17.69 -5.08 2.83
N GLU A 374 -17.28 -3.96 3.40
CA GLU A 374 -17.75 -3.51 4.71
C GLU A 374 -18.89 -2.49 4.60
N THR A 375 -18.67 -1.38 3.91
CA THR A 375 -19.60 -0.23 3.95
C THR A 375 -20.99 -0.54 3.41
N THR A 376 -21.09 -1.40 2.40
CA THR A 376 -22.36 -1.82 1.79
C THR A 376 -22.97 -3.03 2.49
N MET A 377 -22.14 -3.97 2.96
CA MET A 377 -22.63 -5.22 3.55
C MET A 377 -22.87 -5.14 5.05
N HIS A 378 -22.44 -4.05 5.71
CA HIS A 378 -22.70 -3.80 7.12
C HIS A 378 -24.21 -3.96 7.46
N GLY A 379 -24.50 -4.77 8.45
CA GLY A 379 -25.88 -5.10 8.86
C GLY A 379 -26.62 -6.08 7.94
N ARG A 380 -26.12 -6.39 6.75
CA ARG A 380 -26.72 -7.29 5.76
C ARG A 380 -26.08 -8.68 5.77
N LYS A 381 -24.76 -8.72 5.69
CA LYS A 381 -23.92 -9.92 5.76
C LYS A 381 -22.78 -9.68 6.73
N SER A 382 -22.15 -10.76 7.22
CA SER A 382 -20.96 -10.58 8.02
C SER A 382 -19.81 -10.07 7.15
N VAL A 383 -19.02 -9.10 7.68
CA VAL A 383 -17.94 -8.47 6.90
C VAL A 383 -16.80 -9.44 6.64
N GLY A 384 -16.44 -10.27 7.64
CA GLY A 384 -15.38 -11.26 7.48
C GLY A 384 -15.67 -12.32 6.43
N GLU A 385 -16.88 -12.89 6.45
CA GLU A 385 -17.34 -13.87 5.45
C GLU A 385 -17.41 -13.21 4.06
N THR A 386 -18.05 -12.04 3.98
CA THR A 386 -18.21 -11.30 2.72
C THR A 386 -16.87 -11.05 2.06
N ALA A 387 -15.90 -10.47 2.79
CA ALA A 387 -14.59 -10.18 2.24
C ALA A 387 -13.88 -11.46 1.80
N ARG A 388 -13.81 -12.48 2.68
CA ARG A 388 -13.12 -13.73 2.38
C ARG A 388 -13.65 -14.41 1.12
N GLU A 389 -14.98 -14.55 0.99
CA GLU A 389 -15.58 -15.30 -0.12
C GLU A 389 -15.60 -14.50 -1.42
N SER A 390 -15.95 -13.21 -1.35
CA SER A 390 -15.99 -12.39 -2.55
C SER A 390 -14.61 -12.17 -3.15
N ILE A 391 -13.58 -11.98 -2.32
CA ILE A 391 -12.20 -11.83 -2.81
C ILE A 391 -11.72 -13.14 -3.46
N LYS A 392 -11.99 -14.30 -2.85
CA LYS A 392 -11.62 -15.57 -3.48
C LYS A 392 -12.23 -15.72 -4.86
N GLY A 393 -13.52 -15.42 -5.03
CA GLY A 393 -14.19 -15.48 -6.31
C GLY A 393 -13.61 -14.48 -7.32
N MET A 394 -13.41 -13.24 -6.91
CA MET A 394 -12.82 -12.17 -7.71
C MET A 394 -11.39 -12.49 -8.14
N GLU A 395 -10.52 -12.82 -7.20
CA GLU A 395 -9.11 -13.10 -7.48
C GLU A 395 -8.90 -14.40 -8.26
N ALA A 396 -9.78 -15.40 -8.11
CA ALA A 396 -9.75 -16.59 -8.95
C ALA A 396 -9.99 -16.22 -10.43
N SER A 397 -10.91 -15.29 -10.69
CA SER A 397 -11.16 -14.77 -12.03
C SER A 397 -10.00 -13.90 -12.55
N VAL A 398 -9.43 -13.02 -11.71
CA VAL A 398 -8.23 -12.23 -12.05
C VAL A 398 -7.04 -13.15 -12.37
N GLY A 399 -6.83 -14.20 -11.57
CA GLY A 399 -5.78 -15.19 -11.84
C GLY A 399 -5.97 -15.93 -13.15
N LEU A 400 -7.22 -16.29 -13.49
CA LEU A 400 -7.55 -17.04 -14.69
C LEU A 400 -7.33 -16.25 -15.98
N TYR A 401 -7.70 -14.97 -16.00
CA TYR A 401 -7.70 -14.16 -17.22
C TYR A 401 -6.55 -13.18 -17.36
N PHE A 402 -5.95 -12.76 -16.23
CA PHE A 402 -4.95 -11.68 -16.20
C PHE A 402 -3.67 -12.06 -15.46
N ASP A 403 -3.44 -13.33 -15.14
CA ASP A 403 -2.26 -13.83 -14.42
C ASP A 403 -1.99 -13.03 -13.12
N GLY A 404 -3.04 -12.58 -12.44
CA GLY A 404 -2.95 -11.80 -11.21
C GLY A 404 -2.65 -10.30 -11.40
N ALA A 405 -2.58 -9.81 -12.65
CA ALA A 405 -2.31 -8.41 -12.93
C ALA A 405 -3.53 -7.53 -12.58
N CYS A 406 -3.53 -7.00 -11.37
CA CYS A 406 -4.59 -6.14 -10.87
C CYS A 406 -4.04 -5.09 -9.91
N ILE A 407 -4.51 -3.84 -10.03
CA ILE A 407 -4.36 -2.79 -9.02
C ILE A 407 -5.63 -2.81 -8.16
N ASN A 408 -5.49 -3.16 -6.89
CA ASN A 408 -6.60 -3.11 -5.93
C ASN A 408 -6.68 -1.72 -5.32
N CYS A 409 -7.87 -1.13 -5.27
CA CYS A 409 -8.08 0.23 -4.77
C CYS A 409 -9.14 0.26 -3.68
N THR A 410 -8.97 1.14 -2.67
CA THR A 410 -9.73 1.17 -1.42
C THR A 410 -9.74 -0.15 -0.63
N GLY A 411 -8.83 -1.07 -0.96
CA GLY A 411 -8.68 -2.40 -0.37
C GLY A 411 -7.78 -2.43 0.88
N MET A 412 -7.76 -1.35 1.69
CA MET A 412 -6.87 -1.20 2.86
C MET A 412 -7.46 -1.78 4.15
N GLY A 413 -8.70 -2.25 4.13
CA GLY A 413 -9.32 -2.90 5.27
C GLY A 413 -8.65 -4.24 5.57
N HIS A 414 -8.51 -4.59 6.85
CA HIS A 414 -7.88 -5.85 7.25
C HIS A 414 -8.62 -7.08 6.71
N GLU A 415 -9.96 -6.98 6.58
CA GLU A 415 -10.78 -8.01 5.93
C GLU A 415 -10.35 -8.27 4.49
N MET A 416 -9.81 -7.25 3.78
CA MET A 416 -9.29 -7.38 2.43
C MET A 416 -7.83 -7.88 2.44
N LEU A 417 -6.97 -7.27 3.27
CA LEU A 417 -5.53 -7.55 3.28
C LEU A 417 -5.20 -9.00 3.64
N TRP A 418 -5.88 -9.58 4.65
CA TRP A 418 -5.66 -10.96 5.07
C TRP A 418 -6.16 -12.01 4.07
N ASN A 419 -7.11 -11.64 3.21
CA ASN A 419 -7.81 -12.56 2.31
C ASN A 419 -7.37 -12.45 0.83
N ARG A 420 -6.21 -11.86 0.52
CA ARG A 420 -5.74 -11.60 -0.85
C ARG A 420 -4.63 -12.55 -1.30
N PRO A 421 -4.94 -13.72 -1.90
CA PRO A 421 -3.94 -14.72 -2.28
C PRO A 421 -3.23 -14.44 -3.62
N VAL A 422 -3.85 -13.72 -4.56
CA VAL A 422 -3.37 -13.54 -5.93
C VAL A 422 -3.00 -12.08 -6.22
N GLY A 423 -3.91 -11.14 -5.97
CA GLY A 423 -3.69 -9.73 -6.24
C GLY A 423 -2.50 -9.20 -5.45
N MET A 424 -1.53 -8.61 -6.16
CA MET A 424 -0.29 -8.19 -5.53
C MET A 424 -0.18 -6.69 -5.33
N VAL A 425 -0.72 -5.87 -6.23
CA VAL A 425 -0.62 -4.41 -6.16
C VAL A 425 -1.84 -3.84 -5.43
N ASN A 426 -1.62 -3.03 -4.40
CA ASN A 426 -2.70 -2.39 -3.64
C ASN A 426 -2.38 -0.92 -3.36
N ARG A 427 -3.40 -0.05 -3.51
CA ARG A 427 -3.30 1.37 -3.16
C ARG A 427 -2.88 1.56 -1.72
N ASN A 428 -1.99 2.51 -1.52
CA ASN A 428 -1.29 2.73 -0.25
C ASN A 428 -1.76 3.98 0.52
N SER A 429 -2.49 4.88 -0.15
CA SER A 429 -3.09 6.08 0.46
C SER A 429 -4.38 6.49 -0.25
N ALA A 430 -5.03 7.56 0.24
CA ALA A 430 -6.10 8.25 -0.48
C ALA A 430 -5.65 8.74 -1.86
N ASP A 431 -6.60 9.13 -2.70
CA ASP A 431 -6.35 9.58 -4.05
C ASP A 431 -5.40 10.78 -4.13
N PHE A 432 -4.60 10.79 -5.18
CA PHE A 432 -3.81 11.95 -5.57
C PHE A 432 -4.73 13.09 -6.02
N GLU A 433 -4.58 14.26 -5.40
CA GLU A 433 -5.35 15.46 -5.71
C GLU A 433 -4.42 16.60 -6.14
N TYR A 434 -4.11 16.66 -7.43
CA TYR A 434 -3.16 17.63 -8.01
C TYR A 434 -3.52 19.10 -7.80
N PHE A 435 -4.79 19.38 -7.52
CA PHE A 435 -5.34 20.74 -7.36
C PHE A 435 -5.32 21.24 -5.91
N ASN A 436 -4.90 20.42 -4.96
CA ASN A 436 -4.91 20.73 -3.53
C ASN A 436 -3.57 20.43 -2.88
N VAL A 437 -2.78 21.48 -2.66
CA VAL A 437 -1.42 21.35 -2.09
C VAL A 437 -1.42 20.72 -0.69
N LYS A 438 -2.43 21.03 0.16
CA LYS A 438 -2.54 20.42 1.50
C LYS A 438 -2.89 18.93 1.43
N SER A 439 -3.68 18.54 0.45
CA SER A 439 -3.94 17.13 0.16
C SER A 439 -2.65 16.42 -0.27
N MET A 440 -1.82 17.08 -1.10
CA MET A 440 -0.52 16.53 -1.48
C MET A 440 0.42 16.28 -0.30
N MET A 441 0.48 17.16 0.69
CA MET A 441 1.29 16.93 1.90
C MET A 441 0.77 15.74 2.72
N ALA A 442 -0.55 15.60 2.84
CA ALA A 442 -1.17 14.42 3.45
C ALA A 442 -0.88 13.15 2.66
N PHE A 443 -0.95 13.22 1.34
CA PHE A 443 -0.67 12.13 0.41
C PHE A 443 0.76 11.61 0.56
N VAL A 444 1.76 12.50 0.59
CA VAL A 444 3.17 12.15 0.83
C VAL A 444 3.33 11.47 2.18
N ASN A 445 2.81 12.10 3.24
CA ASN A 445 2.92 11.57 4.60
C ASN A 445 2.27 10.19 4.75
N ASN A 446 1.05 10.03 4.23
CA ASN A 446 0.31 8.77 4.35
C ASN A 446 0.96 7.64 3.54
N ASN A 447 1.45 7.90 2.32
CA ASN A 447 2.15 6.90 1.54
C ASN A 447 3.38 6.35 2.26
N ILE A 448 4.21 7.23 2.83
CA ILE A 448 5.42 6.83 3.54
C ILE A 448 5.08 6.02 4.79
N PHE A 449 4.13 6.49 5.63
CA PHE A 449 3.78 5.79 6.87
C PHE A 449 2.99 4.49 6.65
N ASN A 450 2.07 4.46 5.67
CA ASN A 450 1.30 3.25 5.40
C ASN A 450 2.19 2.12 4.85
N SER A 451 3.24 2.44 4.10
CA SER A 451 4.21 1.46 3.62
C SER A 451 4.89 0.69 4.75
N PHE A 452 4.98 1.25 5.95
CA PHE A 452 5.56 0.60 7.12
C PHE A 452 4.95 -0.78 7.44
N TYR A 453 3.69 -1.02 7.06
CA TYR A 453 3.05 -2.33 7.22
C TYR A 453 2.39 -2.85 5.94
N HIS A 454 1.84 -2.00 5.07
CA HIS A 454 1.21 -2.42 3.81
C HIS A 454 2.19 -3.14 2.88
N SER A 455 3.46 -2.72 2.86
CA SER A 455 4.48 -3.30 2.00
C SER A 455 4.73 -4.79 2.23
N TYR A 456 4.34 -5.30 3.39
CA TYR A 456 4.44 -6.73 3.70
C TYR A 456 3.23 -7.53 3.23
N PHE A 457 2.11 -6.88 2.93
CA PHE A 457 0.92 -7.51 2.34
C PHE A 457 0.91 -7.46 0.81
N SER A 458 1.40 -6.36 0.24
CA SER A 458 1.30 -6.08 -1.20
C SER A 458 2.41 -5.16 -1.69
N VAL A 459 2.63 -5.14 -2.99
CA VAL A 459 3.33 -4.05 -3.68
C VAL A 459 2.49 -2.79 -3.47
N THR A 460 3.09 -1.78 -2.86
CA THR A 460 2.38 -0.54 -2.57
C THR A 460 2.26 0.33 -3.81
N ASP A 461 1.03 0.59 -4.24
CA ASP A 461 0.69 1.55 -5.27
C ASP A 461 0.52 2.94 -4.65
N TRP A 462 1.42 3.85 -5.00
CA TRP A 462 1.42 5.22 -4.49
C TRP A 462 0.62 6.18 -5.38
N ASP A 463 -0.30 5.62 -6.17
CA ASP A 463 -1.19 6.33 -7.07
C ASP A 463 -0.48 7.06 -8.23
N MET A 464 -1.19 7.94 -8.88
CA MET A 464 -0.80 8.69 -10.07
C MET A 464 0.13 9.85 -9.74
N MET A 465 0.86 10.33 -10.75
CA MET A 465 1.60 11.57 -10.68
C MET A 465 1.35 12.44 -11.91
N MET A 466 1.55 13.75 -11.76
CA MET A 466 1.63 14.69 -12.88
C MET A 466 3.06 15.17 -13.10
N SER A 467 3.46 15.26 -14.36
CA SER A 467 4.80 15.72 -14.75
C SER A 467 5.03 17.22 -14.60
N ALA A 468 3.95 18.00 -14.46
CA ALA A 468 4.00 19.44 -14.25
C ALA A 468 2.83 19.94 -13.39
N ASN A 469 3.14 20.39 -12.17
CA ASN A 469 2.26 21.14 -11.28
C ASN A 469 3.09 21.83 -10.17
N ASP A 470 2.47 22.57 -9.27
CA ASP A 470 3.16 23.32 -8.21
C ASP A 470 3.87 22.39 -7.19
N THR A 471 3.48 21.12 -7.11
CA THR A 471 4.05 20.13 -6.21
C THR A 471 4.87 19.05 -6.93
N THR A 472 5.19 19.26 -8.21
CA THR A 472 5.89 18.27 -9.06
C THR A 472 7.15 17.71 -8.39
N ARG A 473 7.96 18.55 -7.75
CA ARG A 473 9.20 18.11 -7.10
C ARG A 473 8.93 17.12 -5.96
N MET A 474 7.93 17.39 -5.11
CA MET A 474 7.52 16.44 -4.04
C MET A 474 7.02 15.13 -4.65
N ASN A 475 6.19 15.22 -5.67
CA ASN A 475 5.59 14.08 -6.35
C ASN A 475 6.64 13.19 -7.03
N VAL A 476 7.58 13.81 -7.72
CA VAL A 476 8.74 13.13 -8.33
C VAL A 476 9.58 12.38 -7.28
N VAL A 477 9.96 13.04 -6.19
CA VAL A 477 10.77 12.41 -5.13
C VAL A 477 10.02 11.26 -4.49
N LEU A 478 8.72 11.44 -4.24
CA LEU A 478 7.83 10.42 -3.69
C LEU A 478 7.82 9.16 -4.57
N HIS A 479 7.56 9.31 -5.87
CA HIS A 479 7.50 8.19 -6.81
C HIS A 479 8.88 7.60 -7.14
N ALA A 480 9.95 8.41 -7.09
CA ALA A 480 11.30 7.89 -7.27
C ALA A 480 11.71 6.91 -6.16
N ILE A 481 11.33 7.18 -4.90
CA ILE A 481 11.72 6.34 -3.76
C ILE A 481 10.72 5.21 -3.48
N CYS A 482 9.50 5.22 -4.04
CA CYS A 482 8.40 4.34 -3.66
C CYS A 482 8.72 2.84 -3.76
N GLY A 483 9.42 2.42 -4.82
CA GLY A 483 9.70 1.00 -5.13
C GLY A 483 8.55 0.26 -5.82
N GLY A 484 7.36 0.85 -5.88
CA GLY A 484 6.17 0.32 -6.53
C GLY A 484 6.01 0.72 -8.00
N PRO A 485 4.81 0.59 -8.57
CA PRO A 485 4.47 1.12 -9.89
C PRO A 485 4.64 2.64 -9.95
N VAL A 486 4.97 3.16 -11.14
CA VAL A 486 4.99 4.60 -11.42
C VAL A 486 4.18 4.85 -12.68
N TYR A 487 3.18 5.69 -12.57
CA TYR A 487 2.32 6.02 -13.69
C TYR A 487 1.79 7.46 -13.63
N LEU A 488 1.60 8.00 -14.80
CA LEU A 488 1.23 9.39 -15.00
C LEU A 488 -0.30 9.52 -15.05
N SER A 489 -0.77 10.75 -14.80
CA SER A 489 -2.17 11.13 -15.02
C SER A 489 -2.25 12.49 -15.74
N ASP A 490 -1.18 12.87 -16.47
CA ASP A 490 -1.11 14.14 -17.19
C ASP A 490 -2.29 14.32 -18.15
N ARG A 491 -2.84 15.52 -18.17
CA ARG A 491 -3.86 15.92 -19.14
C ARG A 491 -3.29 16.01 -20.56
N PRO A 492 -4.13 15.96 -21.59
CA PRO A 492 -3.69 16.21 -22.94
C PRO A 492 -2.95 17.54 -23.08
N GLY A 493 -1.76 17.50 -23.68
CA GLY A 493 -0.89 18.66 -23.90
C GLY A 493 0.08 18.99 -22.76
N GLU A 494 -0.12 18.47 -21.55
CA GLU A 494 0.59 18.91 -20.34
C GLU A 494 1.84 18.06 -19.99
N THR A 495 2.15 17.01 -20.74
CA THR A 495 3.29 16.12 -20.43
C THR A 495 4.64 16.84 -20.58
N VAL A 496 5.48 16.75 -19.55
CA VAL A 496 6.85 17.26 -19.52
C VAL A 496 7.83 16.08 -19.49
N ALA A 497 8.45 15.80 -20.64
CA ALA A 497 9.34 14.64 -20.82
C ALA A 497 10.55 14.65 -19.87
N ASP A 498 11.18 15.81 -19.64
CA ASP A 498 12.37 15.95 -18.77
C ASP A 498 12.09 15.55 -17.31
N THR A 499 10.85 15.67 -16.86
CA THR A 499 10.43 15.20 -15.52
C THR A 499 10.27 13.68 -15.48
N ILE A 500 9.93 13.05 -16.61
CA ILE A 500 9.52 11.64 -16.66
C ILE A 500 10.70 10.72 -17.00
N LEU A 501 11.51 11.10 -17.99
CA LEU A 501 12.61 10.27 -18.50
C LEU A 501 13.62 9.81 -17.44
N PRO A 502 13.86 10.55 -16.35
CA PRO A 502 14.71 10.06 -15.26
C PRO A 502 14.15 8.84 -14.49
N PHE A 503 12.86 8.50 -14.60
CA PHE A 503 12.28 7.33 -13.94
C PHE A 503 12.60 6.00 -14.63
N CYS A 504 12.91 6.00 -15.91
CA CYS A 504 12.94 4.78 -16.71
C CYS A 504 14.12 4.69 -17.69
N LEU A 505 14.31 3.50 -18.22
CA LEU A 505 15.15 3.21 -19.38
C LEU A 505 14.48 3.70 -20.67
N SER A 506 15.22 3.66 -21.76
CA SER A 506 14.71 4.07 -23.10
C SER A 506 13.51 3.28 -23.59
N ASP A 507 13.34 2.05 -23.12
CA ASP A 507 12.21 1.15 -23.44
C ASP A 507 11.04 1.29 -22.45
N GLY A 508 11.10 2.21 -21.51
CA GLY A 508 10.05 2.46 -20.52
C GLY A 508 10.11 1.58 -19.28
N ARG A 509 11.08 0.67 -19.13
CA ARG A 509 11.27 -0.07 -17.88
C ARG A 509 11.70 0.88 -16.76
N LEU A 510 11.00 0.80 -15.63
CA LEU A 510 11.25 1.65 -14.47
C LEU A 510 12.58 1.32 -13.78
N LEU A 511 13.25 2.34 -13.32
CA LEU A 511 14.43 2.28 -12.47
C LEU A 511 14.00 2.44 -11.03
N LYS A 512 13.71 1.32 -10.35
CA LYS A 512 13.11 1.28 -9.01
C LYS A 512 14.14 0.99 -7.92
N CYS A 513 13.81 1.41 -6.70
CA CYS A 513 14.43 0.90 -5.49
C CYS A 513 14.14 -0.61 -5.31
N SER A 514 14.94 -1.30 -4.49
CA SER A 514 14.83 -2.75 -4.25
C SER A 514 13.73 -3.13 -3.27
N GLY A 515 13.28 -2.18 -2.44
CA GLY A 515 12.22 -2.34 -1.44
C GLY A 515 11.19 -1.21 -1.56
N TYR A 516 10.40 -1.03 -0.51
CA TYR A 516 9.42 0.06 -0.42
C TYR A 516 9.91 1.11 0.57
N ALA A 517 9.74 2.40 0.23
CA ALA A 517 10.17 3.46 1.12
C ALA A 517 9.36 3.47 2.41
N MET A 518 10.08 3.71 3.51
CA MET A 518 9.53 3.76 4.86
C MET A 518 10.03 5.02 5.58
N PRO A 519 9.33 5.53 6.60
CA PRO A 519 9.85 6.64 7.40
C PRO A 519 11.17 6.24 8.06
N CYS A 520 12.11 7.16 8.21
CA CYS A 520 13.30 6.94 9.05
C CYS A 520 12.89 6.72 10.52
N GLU A 521 13.71 5.98 11.29
CA GLU A 521 13.36 5.60 12.66
C GLU A 521 12.98 6.81 13.55
N GLU A 522 13.68 7.92 13.40
CA GLU A 522 13.41 9.15 14.14
C GLU A 522 12.05 9.81 13.81
N ASN A 523 11.48 9.51 12.63
CA ASN A 523 10.16 10.01 12.21
C ASN A 523 8.99 9.15 12.68
N LEU A 524 9.24 7.91 13.16
CA LEU A 524 8.16 6.97 13.48
C LEU A 524 7.13 7.51 14.50
N PHE A 525 7.57 8.43 15.38
CA PHE A 525 6.71 9.01 16.42
C PHE A 525 6.59 10.54 16.33
N VAL A 526 6.98 11.15 15.18
CA VAL A 526 6.91 12.60 14.94
C VAL A 526 5.82 12.93 13.95
N ASN A 527 4.93 13.86 14.31
CA ASN A 527 3.92 14.37 13.41
C ASN A 527 4.46 15.51 12.55
N SER A 528 5.21 15.18 11.49
CA SER A 528 5.84 16.17 10.60
C SER A 528 4.84 17.11 9.90
N ARG A 529 3.55 16.82 9.90
CA ARG A 529 2.53 17.75 9.38
C ARG A 529 2.18 18.85 10.37
N ASN A 530 2.17 18.54 11.68
CA ASN A 530 1.81 19.49 12.71
C ASN A 530 3.04 20.10 13.38
N GLU A 531 4.17 19.41 13.32
CA GLU A 531 5.42 19.82 13.90
C GLU A 531 6.36 20.34 12.80
N LYS A 532 7.12 21.39 13.11
CA LYS A 532 8.13 21.94 12.19
C LYS A 532 9.37 21.03 12.14
N TYR A 533 9.15 19.80 11.66
CA TYR A 533 10.15 18.75 11.58
C TYR A 533 10.09 18.07 10.20
N PRO A 534 11.24 17.83 9.52
CA PRO A 534 11.25 17.23 8.19
C PRO A 534 10.77 15.77 8.22
N LEU A 535 9.98 15.36 7.24
CA LEU A 535 9.72 13.96 7.01
C LEU A 535 10.87 13.36 6.20
N LYS A 536 11.58 12.41 6.80
CA LYS A 536 12.65 11.64 6.17
C LYS A 536 12.17 10.24 5.85
N ALA A 537 12.41 9.80 4.62
CA ALA A 537 12.08 8.45 4.17
C ALA A 537 13.31 7.80 3.54
N TRP A 538 13.48 6.51 3.78
CA TRP A 538 14.58 5.73 3.28
C TRP A 538 14.13 4.56 2.41
N ASN A 539 14.98 4.15 1.48
CA ASN A 539 14.87 2.91 0.72
C ASN A 539 16.28 2.43 0.33
N MET A 540 16.37 1.28 -0.29
CA MET A 540 17.63 0.72 -0.81
C MET A 540 17.54 0.47 -2.32
N CYS A 541 18.68 0.61 -3.00
CA CYS A 541 18.87 0.14 -4.38
C CYS A 541 20.11 -0.79 -4.41
N GLY A 542 19.88 -2.09 -4.27
CA GLY A 542 20.93 -3.04 -3.95
C GLY A 542 21.59 -2.69 -2.62
N GLN A 543 22.92 -2.44 -2.64
CA GLN A 543 23.68 -2.00 -1.46
C GLN A 543 23.67 -0.48 -1.24
N ASN A 544 23.13 0.30 -2.20
CA ASN A 544 23.12 1.74 -2.14
C ASN A 544 21.90 2.24 -1.39
N GLY A 545 22.10 3.23 -0.53
CA GLY A 545 21.01 3.86 0.20
C GLY A 545 20.35 4.97 -0.62
N VAL A 546 19.06 5.13 -0.45
CA VAL A 546 18.26 6.23 -1.01
C VAL A 546 17.56 6.94 0.14
N LEU A 547 17.72 8.24 0.23
CA LEU A 547 17.12 9.09 1.27
C LEU A 547 16.32 10.20 0.61
N ALA A 548 15.06 10.33 0.98
CA ALA A 548 14.18 11.41 0.57
C ALA A 548 13.82 12.28 1.77
N LEU A 549 13.86 13.60 1.56
CA LEU A 549 13.53 14.60 2.58
C LEU A 549 12.38 15.46 2.07
N PHE A 550 11.33 15.61 2.89
CA PHE A 550 10.13 16.34 2.53
C PHE A 550 9.78 17.39 3.57
N ASN A 551 9.32 18.54 3.10
CA ASN A 551 8.60 19.50 3.93
C ASN A 551 7.10 19.29 3.76
N VAL A 552 6.48 18.56 4.69
CA VAL A 552 5.03 18.29 4.72
C VAL A 552 4.32 19.10 5.79
N PHE A 553 4.94 20.14 6.33
CA PHE A 553 4.42 20.94 7.42
C PHE A 553 3.26 21.83 6.95
N ASP A 554 2.10 21.70 7.59
CA ASP A 554 0.87 22.44 7.24
C ASP A 554 0.97 23.96 7.49
N GLY A 555 2.01 24.43 8.19
CA GLY A 555 2.25 25.85 8.47
C GLY A 555 2.92 26.63 7.33
N GLU A 556 3.25 25.98 6.22
CA GLU A 556 3.82 26.62 5.01
C GLU A 556 5.10 27.42 5.26
N GLU A 557 5.94 26.97 6.20
CA GLU A 557 7.23 27.55 6.51
C GLU A 557 8.39 26.66 6.05
N ALA A 558 9.56 27.27 5.82
CA ALA A 558 10.79 26.51 5.60
C ALA A 558 11.22 25.77 6.86
N ILE A 559 11.78 24.58 6.70
CA ILE A 559 12.24 23.69 7.77
C ILE A 559 13.73 23.46 7.61
N ASP A 560 14.48 23.64 8.69
CA ASP A 560 15.86 23.19 8.75
C ASP A 560 15.90 21.70 9.01
N CYS A 561 16.63 20.98 8.16
CA CYS A 561 16.77 19.54 8.21
C CYS A 561 18.21 19.15 8.45
N GLU A 562 18.44 18.37 9.50
CA GLU A 562 19.68 17.63 9.73
C GLU A 562 19.44 16.17 9.34
N PHE A 563 20.37 15.57 8.60
CA PHE A 563 20.32 14.18 8.23
C PHE A 563 21.70 13.55 8.17
N LYS A 564 21.74 12.22 8.26
CA LYS A 564 22.94 11.40 8.17
C LYS A 564 22.70 10.23 7.22
N ILE A 565 23.75 9.66 6.71
CA ILE A 565 23.65 8.42 5.91
C ILE A 565 23.12 7.28 6.78
N SER A 566 23.47 7.27 8.08
CA SER A 566 22.95 6.31 9.07
C SER A 566 21.44 6.40 9.33
N ASP A 567 20.73 7.41 8.87
CA ASP A 567 19.27 7.49 8.91
C ASP A 567 18.62 6.47 7.95
N ILE A 568 19.40 5.96 6.98
CA ILE A 568 19.00 4.88 6.07
C ILE A 568 19.17 3.54 6.81
N HIS A 569 18.07 2.88 7.08
CA HIS A 569 18.07 1.64 7.86
C HIS A 569 18.93 0.55 7.19
N ASN A 570 19.75 -0.13 7.99
CA ASN A 570 20.62 -1.24 7.57
C ASN A 570 21.65 -0.94 6.47
N ILE A 571 21.93 0.34 6.15
CA ILE A 571 23.00 0.67 5.22
C ILE A 571 24.36 0.18 5.76
N LYS A 572 25.18 -0.39 4.89
CA LYS A 572 26.51 -0.95 5.24
C LYS A 572 27.63 -0.13 4.61
N GLY A 573 28.68 0.13 5.36
CA GLY A 573 29.86 0.88 4.91
C GLY A 573 30.29 1.94 5.93
N ASP A 574 31.56 2.34 5.87
CA ASP A 574 32.11 3.39 6.73
C ASP A 574 32.15 4.74 6.00
N LYS A 575 32.53 4.71 4.71
CA LYS A 575 32.62 5.87 3.83
C LYS A 575 31.73 5.73 2.61
N PHE A 576 31.16 6.83 2.18
CA PHE A 576 30.20 6.89 1.09
C PHE A 576 30.47 8.07 0.16
N ILE A 577 30.05 7.93 -1.08
CA ILE A 577 29.67 9.05 -1.93
C ILE A 577 28.22 9.38 -1.68
N LEU A 578 27.95 10.59 -1.21
CA LEU A 578 26.58 11.11 -1.07
C LEU A 578 26.32 12.04 -2.25
N TYR A 579 25.32 11.71 -3.07
CA TYR A 579 24.90 12.48 -4.23
C TYR A 579 23.58 13.19 -3.97
N ASP A 580 23.57 14.51 -4.04
CA ASP A 580 22.36 15.34 -4.07
C ASP A 580 21.84 15.42 -5.51
N TRP A 581 20.73 14.75 -5.79
CA TRP A 581 20.21 14.67 -7.16
C TRP A 581 19.79 16.05 -7.71
N PHE A 582 19.15 16.89 -6.92
CA PHE A 582 18.70 18.22 -7.36
C PHE A 582 19.82 19.26 -7.37
N GLY A 583 20.72 19.21 -6.41
CA GLY A 583 21.91 20.06 -6.36
C GLY A 583 23.01 19.63 -7.34
N LYS A 584 22.90 18.43 -7.94
CA LYS A 584 23.90 17.81 -8.83
C LYS A 584 25.31 17.80 -8.21
N LYS A 585 25.39 17.59 -6.89
CA LYS A 585 26.63 17.64 -6.13
C LYS A 585 26.91 16.29 -5.47
N THR A 586 28.20 15.95 -5.46
CA THR A 586 28.71 14.78 -4.75
C THR A 586 29.65 15.20 -3.64
N VAL A 587 29.61 14.50 -2.52
CA VAL A 587 30.52 14.66 -1.40
C VAL A 587 30.92 13.29 -0.85
N VAL A 588 32.21 13.16 -0.46
CA VAL A 588 32.66 12.00 0.34
C VAL A 588 32.27 12.26 1.78
N SER A 589 31.60 11.30 2.41
CA SER A 589 31.04 11.44 3.75
C SER A 589 31.19 10.15 4.54
N ASP A 590 31.42 10.28 5.84
CA ASP A 590 31.27 9.17 6.78
C ASP A 590 29.78 8.95 7.13
N CYS A 591 29.44 7.75 7.55
CA CYS A 591 28.07 7.32 7.82
C CYS A 591 27.32 8.25 8.83
N ASN A 592 28.02 8.77 9.83
CA ASN A 592 27.45 9.59 10.92
C ASN A 592 27.66 11.11 10.76
N THR A 593 28.25 11.53 9.64
CA THR A 593 28.41 12.97 9.37
C THR A 593 27.06 13.64 9.24
N VAL A 594 26.86 14.74 10.00
CA VAL A 594 25.62 15.52 9.95
C VAL A 594 25.65 16.44 8.73
N HIS A 595 24.70 16.27 7.84
CA HIS A 595 24.43 17.17 6.73
C HIS A 595 23.26 18.08 7.08
N LYS A 596 23.30 19.34 6.59
CA LYS A 596 22.27 20.35 6.87
C LYS A 596 21.73 20.94 5.59
N ILE A 597 20.42 21.08 5.52
CA ILE A 597 19.71 21.67 4.41
C ILE A 597 18.44 22.38 4.89
N THR A 598 18.05 23.46 4.25
CA THR A 598 16.74 24.09 4.49
C THR A 598 15.79 23.69 3.39
N ILE A 599 14.65 23.14 3.74
CA ILE A 599 13.59 22.66 2.84
C ILE A 599 12.46 23.69 2.82
N LYS A 600 12.23 24.35 1.70
CA LYS A 600 11.13 25.31 1.57
C LYS A 600 9.78 24.58 1.56
N PRO A 601 8.65 25.30 1.77
CA PRO A 601 7.32 24.73 1.58
C PRO A 601 7.22 24.06 0.21
N TYR A 602 6.61 22.86 0.18
CA TYR A 602 6.38 22.06 -1.05
C TYR A 602 7.64 21.58 -1.77
N GLU A 603 8.81 21.69 -1.13
CA GLU A 603 10.06 21.12 -1.65
C GLU A 603 10.33 19.73 -1.07
N ALA A 604 11.08 18.96 -1.84
CA ALA A 604 11.66 17.69 -1.44
C ALA A 604 13.07 17.55 -2.02
N PHE A 605 13.89 16.70 -1.40
CA PHE A 605 15.25 16.37 -1.86
C PHE A 605 15.41 14.86 -1.94
N LEU A 606 16.26 14.44 -2.87
CA LEU A 606 16.61 13.04 -3.10
C LEU A 606 18.13 12.90 -3.05
N PHE A 607 18.59 12.03 -2.13
CA PHE A 607 19.99 11.71 -1.94
C PHE A 607 20.24 10.23 -2.21
N ILE A 608 21.37 9.95 -2.87
CA ILE A 608 21.86 8.59 -3.10
C ILE A 608 23.17 8.43 -2.32
N ALA A 609 23.23 7.47 -1.42
CA ALA A 609 24.42 7.12 -0.65
C ALA A 609 25.04 5.83 -1.19
N VAL A 610 26.21 5.94 -1.80
CA VAL A 610 26.92 4.83 -2.42
C VAL A 610 28.13 4.47 -1.56
N PRO A 611 28.23 3.25 -1.01
CA PRO A 611 29.37 2.87 -0.20
C PRO A 611 30.65 2.83 -1.05
N ILE A 612 31.75 3.34 -0.49
CA ILE A 612 33.09 3.23 -1.09
C ILE A 612 33.67 1.90 -0.67
N GLU A 613 33.88 1.01 -1.65
CA GLU A 613 34.48 -0.31 -1.44
C GLU A 613 35.74 -0.42 -2.28
N LYS A 614 36.85 -0.82 -1.66
CA LYS A 614 38.14 -0.95 -2.35
C LYS A 614 38.48 0.31 -3.20
N ASN A 615 38.30 1.47 -2.59
CA ASN A 615 38.57 2.79 -3.19
C ASN A 615 37.68 3.18 -4.39
N ILE A 616 36.61 2.43 -4.67
CA ILE A 616 35.67 2.70 -5.77
C ILE A 616 34.24 2.78 -5.23
N ALA A 617 33.44 3.73 -5.76
CA ALA A 617 32.01 3.79 -5.56
C ALA A 617 31.28 4.07 -6.88
N VAL A 618 30.25 3.30 -7.23
CA VAL A 618 29.55 3.44 -8.51
C VAL A 618 28.19 4.09 -8.28
N LEU A 619 28.04 5.34 -8.72
CA LEU A 619 26.79 6.07 -8.65
C LEU A 619 25.78 5.57 -9.68
N GLY A 620 26.21 5.19 -10.88
CA GLY A 620 25.34 4.86 -12.00
C GLY A 620 25.13 6.06 -12.93
N ASP A 621 23.93 6.22 -13.45
CA ASP A 621 23.58 7.36 -14.31
C ASP A 621 23.02 8.52 -13.46
N LYS A 622 23.79 9.61 -13.35
CA LYS A 622 23.42 10.76 -12.51
C LYS A 622 22.16 11.52 -12.99
N GLU A 623 21.71 11.27 -14.21
CA GLU A 623 20.47 11.88 -14.73
C GLU A 623 19.22 11.06 -14.36
N LYS A 624 19.38 9.84 -13.90
CA LYS A 624 18.26 9.00 -13.41
C LYS A 624 17.99 9.25 -11.92
N TYR A 625 16.71 9.29 -11.50
CA TYR A 625 16.35 9.52 -10.09
C TYR A 625 17.00 8.49 -9.17
N ILE A 626 16.87 7.22 -9.51
CA ILE A 626 17.58 6.13 -8.82
C ILE A 626 18.79 5.75 -9.65
N SER A 627 19.80 6.63 -9.58
CA SER A 627 21.03 6.53 -10.40
C SER A 627 21.65 5.12 -10.44
N PRO A 628 21.79 4.35 -9.33
CA PRO A 628 22.40 3.03 -9.37
C PRO A 628 21.50 1.95 -9.97
N ALA A 629 20.22 2.22 -10.20
CA ALA A 629 19.29 1.21 -10.74
C ALA A 629 19.56 0.85 -12.22
N VAL A 630 20.40 1.59 -12.92
CA VAL A 630 20.90 1.25 -14.28
C VAL A 630 21.84 0.05 -14.28
N ILE A 631 22.40 -0.32 -13.12
CA ILE A 631 23.31 -1.44 -12.95
C ILE A 631 22.52 -2.72 -12.78
N GLU A 632 22.67 -3.68 -13.69
CA GLU A 632 22.05 -5.00 -13.60
C GLU A 632 22.87 -5.95 -12.71
N LYS A 633 24.21 -5.97 -12.92
CA LYS A 633 25.11 -6.83 -12.16
C LYS A 633 26.38 -6.09 -11.78
N ARG A 634 26.92 -6.40 -10.61
CA ARG A 634 28.17 -5.90 -10.08
C ARG A 634 29.00 -7.04 -9.55
N ILE A 635 30.24 -7.16 -10.01
CA ILE A 635 31.22 -8.17 -9.60
C ILE A 635 32.51 -7.44 -9.19
N VAL A 636 32.99 -7.70 -7.98
CA VAL A 636 34.23 -7.10 -7.45
C VAL A 636 35.28 -8.20 -7.32
N ASN A 637 36.38 -8.06 -8.05
CA ASN A 637 37.54 -8.92 -7.98
C ASN A 637 38.79 -8.08 -7.68
N ASP A 638 39.43 -8.31 -6.54
CA ASP A 638 40.61 -7.56 -6.08
C ASP A 638 40.51 -6.03 -6.36
N ASP A 639 41.27 -5.51 -7.32
CA ASP A 639 41.30 -4.11 -7.71
C ASP A 639 40.41 -3.81 -8.94
N THR A 640 39.61 -4.79 -9.36
CA THR A 640 38.80 -4.68 -10.58
C THR A 640 37.33 -4.81 -10.27
N LEU A 641 36.55 -3.87 -10.77
CA LEU A 641 35.10 -3.87 -10.71
C LEU A 641 34.52 -4.10 -12.10
N VAL A 642 33.69 -5.12 -12.26
CA VAL A 642 32.95 -5.41 -13.49
C VAL A 642 31.48 -5.10 -13.29
N LEU A 643 30.93 -4.28 -14.16
CA LEU A 643 29.53 -3.87 -14.18
C LEU A 643 28.85 -4.33 -15.46
N VAL A 644 27.61 -4.81 -15.33
CA VAL A 644 26.69 -4.99 -16.44
C VAL A 644 25.61 -3.92 -16.32
N LEU A 645 25.51 -3.03 -17.30
CA LEU A 645 24.49 -2.00 -17.35
C LEU A 645 23.28 -2.53 -18.13
N LYS A 646 22.07 -2.12 -17.73
CA LYS A 646 20.81 -2.47 -18.39
C LYS A 646 20.70 -1.85 -19.79
N GLU A 647 21.28 -0.67 -19.98
CA GLU A 647 21.44 0.01 -21.27
C GLU A 647 22.67 0.92 -21.25
N GLY A 648 23.10 1.40 -22.41
CA GLY A 648 24.17 2.39 -22.52
C GLY A 648 23.78 3.72 -21.89
N CYS A 649 24.65 4.26 -21.03
CA CYS A 649 24.40 5.51 -20.29
C CYS A 649 25.71 6.26 -20.03
N ARG A 650 25.63 7.44 -19.44
CA ARG A 650 26.78 8.17 -18.91
C ARG A 650 27.07 7.68 -17.48
N LEU A 651 27.84 6.58 -17.40
CA LEU A 651 28.15 5.95 -16.11
C LEU A 651 29.07 6.83 -15.28
N CYS A 652 28.62 7.22 -14.09
CA CYS A 652 29.35 8.02 -13.13
C CYS A 652 29.81 7.16 -11.94
N PHE A 653 31.10 7.29 -11.56
CA PHE A 653 31.68 6.57 -10.44
C PHE A 653 32.80 7.39 -9.78
N TYR A 654 33.14 7.06 -8.54
CA TYR A 654 34.26 7.60 -7.79
C TYR A 654 35.38 6.56 -7.79
N ALA A 655 36.65 7.03 -7.88
CA ALA A 655 37.84 6.26 -7.62
C ALA A 655 38.88 7.13 -6.92
N GLU A 656 39.63 6.58 -5.95
CA GLU A 656 40.68 7.34 -5.24
C GLU A 656 41.91 7.59 -6.12
N THR A 657 42.18 6.67 -7.04
CA THR A 657 43.28 6.79 -8.02
C THR A 657 42.69 6.93 -9.42
N GLU A 658 43.51 7.33 -10.37
CA GLU A 658 43.10 7.44 -11.77
C GLU A 658 42.76 6.05 -12.34
N PRO A 659 41.51 5.82 -12.75
CA PRO A 659 41.05 4.48 -13.14
C PRO A 659 41.42 4.17 -14.60
N VAL A 660 41.67 2.88 -14.87
CA VAL A 660 41.64 2.32 -16.21
C VAL A 660 40.29 1.73 -16.49
N VAL A 661 39.60 2.17 -17.55
CA VAL A 661 38.26 1.71 -17.87
C VAL A 661 38.21 1.03 -19.22
N THR A 662 37.54 -0.11 -19.28
CA THR A 662 37.18 -0.75 -20.56
C THR A 662 35.65 -0.87 -20.69
N VAL A 663 35.17 -0.67 -21.93
CA VAL A 663 33.76 -0.84 -22.30
C VAL A 663 33.70 -1.94 -23.36
N ASN A 664 32.96 -3.02 -23.06
CA ASN A 664 32.89 -4.23 -23.89
C ASN A 664 34.30 -4.73 -24.32
N GLY A 665 35.26 -4.69 -23.37
CA GLY A 665 36.64 -5.15 -23.56
C GLY A 665 37.57 -4.21 -24.31
N LYS A 666 37.12 -3.00 -24.67
CA LYS A 666 37.95 -1.95 -25.32
C LYS A 666 38.21 -0.82 -24.34
N THR A 667 39.45 -0.33 -24.28
CA THR A 667 39.81 0.83 -23.46
C THR A 667 38.96 2.05 -23.87
N SER A 668 38.42 2.74 -22.89
CA SER A 668 37.57 3.90 -23.07
C SER A 668 38.16 5.11 -22.40
N GLU A 669 37.93 6.28 -23.00
CA GLU A 669 38.26 7.55 -22.38
C GLU A 669 37.36 7.82 -21.18
N VAL A 670 37.91 8.40 -20.12
CA VAL A 670 37.23 8.76 -18.90
C VAL A 670 37.34 10.25 -18.64
N GLN A 671 36.24 10.92 -18.43
CA GLN A 671 36.20 12.33 -18.09
C GLN A 671 36.20 12.51 -16.57
N LYS A 672 36.99 13.40 -16.03
CA LYS A 672 36.95 13.78 -14.62
C LYS A 672 35.94 14.90 -14.40
N ASP A 673 35.01 14.72 -13.48
CA ASP A 673 33.99 15.69 -13.06
C ASP A 673 34.06 15.86 -11.53
N GLY A 674 34.82 16.84 -11.07
CA GLY A 674 35.11 17.03 -9.65
C GLY A 674 35.88 15.85 -9.05
N SER A 675 35.24 15.17 -8.05
CA SER A 675 35.76 13.95 -7.44
C SER A 675 35.32 12.67 -8.17
N MET A 676 34.49 12.79 -9.19
CA MET A 676 33.91 11.67 -9.93
C MET A 676 34.55 11.48 -11.29
N TYR A 677 34.41 10.28 -11.85
CA TYR A 677 34.78 9.94 -13.22
C TYR A 677 33.52 9.55 -14.00
N ILE A 678 33.50 9.92 -15.29
CA ILE A 678 32.38 9.61 -16.19
C ILE A 678 32.94 8.84 -17.40
N VAL A 679 32.34 7.71 -17.70
CA VAL A 679 32.52 6.99 -18.96
C VAL A 679 31.23 7.04 -19.77
N ASP A 680 31.30 7.52 -21.01
CA ASP A 680 30.13 7.67 -21.88
C ASP A 680 29.92 6.42 -22.72
N CYS A 681 28.86 5.67 -22.37
CA CYS A 681 28.40 4.47 -23.07
C CYS A 681 27.04 4.69 -23.75
N SER A 682 26.51 5.92 -23.79
CA SER A 682 25.14 6.23 -24.23
C SER A 682 24.82 5.82 -25.68
N ASN A 683 25.84 5.69 -26.53
CA ASN A 683 25.70 5.29 -27.92
C ASN A 683 25.68 3.76 -28.13
N ILE A 684 25.74 2.97 -27.06
CA ILE A 684 25.78 1.50 -27.14
C ILE A 684 24.39 0.95 -26.83
N ASN A 685 23.82 0.23 -27.79
CA ASN A 685 22.53 -0.40 -27.62
C ASN A 685 22.66 -1.74 -26.86
N GLY A 686 21.67 -2.02 -26.00
CA GLY A 686 21.61 -3.25 -25.20
C GLY A 686 22.52 -3.21 -23.98
N ASN A 687 22.80 -4.39 -23.42
CA ASN A 687 23.60 -4.51 -22.22
C ASN A 687 25.06 -4.10 -22.49
N VAL A 688 25.64 -3.32 -21.58
CA VAL A 688 27.02 -2.84 -21.67
C VAL A 688 27.84 -3.41 -20.50
N ILE A 689 29.00 -3.97 -20.81
CA ILE A 689 29.95 -4.42 -19.79
C ILE A 689 31.02 -3.34 -19.60
N VAL A 690 31.10 -2.81 -18.38
CA VAL A 690 32.14 -1.83 -18.00
C VAL A 690 33.05 -2.47 -16.97
N THR A 691 34.37 -2.41 -17.22
CA THR A 691 35.37 -2.84 -16.25
C THR A 691 36.15 -1.63 -15.78
N VAL A 692 36.24 -1.43 -14.48
CA VAL A 692 36.98 -0.35 -13.83
C VAL A 692 38.10 -0.98 -13.00
N THR A 693 39.32 -0.60 -13.23
CA THR A 693 40.51 -0.96 -12.43
C THR A 693 41.10 0.30 -11.86
N ALA A 694 41.22 0.43 -10.52
CA ALA A 694 41.71 1.63 -9.84
C ALA A 694 42.72 1.32 -8.73
#